data_d71a71cb787c63836a7a34fe60714e0f
#
_entry.id   d71a71cb787c63836a7a34fe60714e0f
#
_cell.length_a   1.000
_cell.length_b   1.000
_cell.length_c   1.000
_cell.angle_alpha   90.00
_cell.angle_beta   90.00
_cell.angle_gamma   90.00
#
_symmetry.space_group_name_H-M   'P 1'
#
loop_
_entity.id
_entity.type
_entity.pdbx_description
1 polymer ?
#
loop_
_entity_poly.entity_id
_entity_poly.type
_entity_poly.pdbx_seq_one_letter_code
_entity_poly.pdbx_strand_id
1 'polypeptide(L)'
;MFAPSGVVVIGASRQSGKLGAAMARSLAAFPGSRALVNARRPEPAEGVYASVTEAAAHTDGRLDLAILCVPAAGCADALAEAAAAGCRAALVCAGGFGEAGPEGEQYADALRQVADRTGIRLLGPNTSGFFAPQRGLTASFVPAAAHLPAGDIAVVAASGGVNHALAFDLADAGNGISLGVGIGAGLDVTAADVLEHLIADAGTAAVALHLETVPDGPRLVAAVRRLVAAKPVVALVVGRSDVGDFARSHTGALATSWRTARAALRQAGAVVVDDERELVDAITALSRVRLPAHADPGLGIVTAQAGPGLLLADRSAADGIRMPELTEATQDALGGLLPPLTYQRNPVDTGRPGETFARVLGVTAADPAVDLLAVYALTEPDSVDVASAAQDAGLGADSPAVVVVGGPHEDVAEQRARLHKAGIPALTGPTSAANAVRALVTDARQRARVAVARVATDPGTTGVPGSPLDEDGAKTFLGTLGIRTPERVACDTREEAHRAFERLAVGGQSVAVKVLDAAILHKTEIGGVRLGIRTPAELDAALDAIDAIDGTGSTAPGGRRYLVEAMAPTGVDLVLGARHDPVFGPVVLAGLGGTAAEALADVAIRLAPLSPAEAAAMPDELAARALLDGWRGGPVLDRAEFGRVAAALADALAASPPDVAEIEINPLRLTADGLIALDAVIVHTGAATVHGTGAGIEHTGAGIEHTGAITAPAGAVTAPAGAVTAPAGAVTAPAGEEPGQETDKETDHAQA
;
A
#
# COMPACT_ATOMS: atom_id res chain seq x y z
N MET A 1 15.91 -16.46 -17.20
CA MET A 1 16.68 -15.52 -16.34
C MET A 1 17.06 -16.14 -15.00
N PHE A 2 16.12 -16.53 -14.15
CA PHE A 2 16.38 -16.95 -12.75
C PHE A 2 16.89 -18.40 -12.57
N ALA A 3 17.04 -19.16 -13.66
CA ALA A 3 17.58 -20.52 -13.66
C ALA A 3 18.52 -20.75 -14.86
N PRO A 4 19.61 -19.94 -14.98
CA PRO A 4 20.53 -20.10 -16.08
C PRO A 4 21.37 -21.37 -15.94
N SER A 5 21.78 -21.97 -17.08
CA SER A 5 22.76 -23.05 -17.11
C SER A 5 24.19 -22.51 -17.05
N GLY A 6 24.40 -21.30 -17.55
CA GLY A 6 25.68 -20.63 -17.50
C GLY A 6 25.57 -19.11 -17.47
N VAL A 7 26.57 -18.48 -16.84
CA VAL A 7 26.62 -17.04 -16.58
C VAL A 7 27.92 -16.45 -17.12
N VAL A 8 27.84 -15.31 -17.81
CA VAL A 8 29.00 -14.51 -18.19
C VAL A 8 28.98 -13.14 -17.52
N VAL A 9 30.08 -12.74 -16.88
CA VAL A 9 30.26 -11.40 -16.30
C VAL A 9 31.08 -10.54 -17.28
N ILE A 10 30.44 -9.51 -17.84
CA ILE A 10 31.06 -8.56 -18.75
C ILE A 10 31.53 -7.33 -17.96
N GLY A 11 32.79 -7.00 -18.05
CA GLY A 11 33.44 -6.00 -17.18
C GLY A 11 33.99 -6.61 -15.89
N ALA A 12 34.34 -7.89 -15.92
CA ALA A 12 35.02 -8.56 -14.80
C ALA A 12 36.30 -7.84 -14.40
N SER A 13 36.62 -7.85 -13.12
CA SER A 13 37.79 -7.19 -12.57
C SER A 13 38.38 -7.98 -11.41
N ARG A 14 39.71 -7.89 -11.24
CA ARG A 14 40.41 -8.39 -10.04
C ARG A 14 40.58 -7.31 -8.97
N GLN A 15 40.38 -6.08 -9.36
CA GLN A 15 40.54 -4.95 -8.43
C GLN A 15 39.43 -4.96 -7.39
N SER A 16 39.78 -5.06 -6.12
CA SER A 16 38.86 -4.92 -4.99
C SER A 16 38.09 -3.60 -5.09
N GLY A 17 36.79 -3.62 -4.77
CA GLY A 17 35.90 -2.44 -4.87
C GLY A 17 35.26 -2.21 -6.25
N LYS A 18 35.63 -2.96 -7.29
CA LYS A 18 34.94 -2.90 -8.58
C LYS A 18 33.75 -3.87 -8.61
N LEU A 19 32.63 -3.44 -9.24
CA LEU A 19 31.40 -4.25 -9.37
C LEU A 19 31.70 -5.63 -9.94
N GLY A 20 32.44 -5.72 -11.04
CA GLY A 20 32.78 -6.99 -11.67
C GLY A 20 33.62 -7.94 -10.79
N ALA A 21 34.41 -7.40 -9.81
CA ALA A 21 35.11 -8.24 -8.85
C ALA A 21 34.17 -8.77 -7.75
N ALA A 22 33.25 -7.96 -7.28
CA ALA A 22 32.24 -8.39 -6.31
C ALA A 22 31.32 -9.45 -6.92
N MET A 23 30.85 -9.23 -8.15
CA MET A 23 30.02 -10.15 -8.90
C MET A 23 30.69 -11.53 -9.11
N ALA A 24 31.96 -11.53 -9.49
CA ALA A 24 32.72 -12.78 -9.68
C ALA A 24 32.84 -13.56 -8.37
N ARG A 25 33.01 -12.88 -7.22
CA ARG A 25 33.02 -13.53 -5.90
C ARG A 25 31.66 -14.10 -5.53
N SER A 26 30.58 -13.37 -5.76
CA SER A 26 29.20 -13.83 -5.47
C SER A 26 28.84 -15.08 -6.25
N LEU A 27 29.34 -15.22 -7.47
CA LEU A 27 29.11 -16.38 -8.33
C LEU A 27 30.01 -17.58 -8.00
N ALA A 28 30.90 -17.51 -7.03
CA ALA A 28 31.86 -18.58 -6.72
C ALA A 28 31.21 -19.94 -6.44
N ALA A 29 30.04 -19.94 -5.76
CA ALA A 29 29.28 -21.14 -5.43
C ALA A 29 28.32 -21.61 -6.53
N PHE A 30 28.16 -20.88 -7.62
CA PHE A 30 27.25 -21.26 -8.69
C PHE A 30 27.74 -22.55 -9.39
N PRO A 31 26.92 -23.61 -9.46
CA PRO A 31 27.35 -24.91 -10.00
C PRO A 31 27.40 -24.96 -11.54
N GLY A 32 26.78 -23.98 -12.22
CA GLY A 32 26.75 -23.90 -13.69
C GLY A 32 28.03 -23.36 -14.30
N SER A 33 28.05 -23.24 -15.63
CA SER A 33 29.17 -22.68 -16.37
C SER A 33 29.36 -21.21 -16.04
N ARG A 34 30.61 -20.77 -15.81
CA ARG A 34 30.97 -19.40 -15.48
C ARG A 34 32.05 -18.90 -16.40
N ALA A 35 31.88 -17.72 -16.95
CA ALA A 35 32.91 -17.03 -17.73
C ALA A 35 33.05 -15.58 -17.31
N LEU A 36 34.26 -15.05 -17.35
CA LEU A 36 34.58 -13.68 -17.06
C LEU A 36 35.09 -12.99 -18.31
N VAL A 37 34.61 -11.80 -18.64
CA VAL A 37 35.04 -11.03 -19.81
C VAL A 37 35.64 -9.70 -19.35
N ASN A 38 36.88 -9.46 -19.78
CA ASN A 38 37.58 -8.20 -19.63
C ASN A 38 38.39 -7.90 -20.91
N ALA A 39 37.86 -7.05 -21.79
CA ALA A 39 38.44 -6.73 -23.08
C ALA A 39 39.83 -6.04 -22.97
N ARG A 40 40.12 -5.38 -21.83
CA ARG A 40 41.38 -4.67 -21.60
C ARG A 40 42.48 -5.53 -20.99
N ARG A 41 42.10 -6.60 -20.28
CA ARG A 41 43.06 -7.48 -19.58
C ARG A 41 42.57 -8.92 -19.63
N PRO A 42 42.54 -9.56 -20.79
CA PRO A 42 42.15 -10.95 -20.93
C PRO A 42 43.26 -11.86 -20.37
N GLU A 43 42.85 -12.92 -19.68
CA GLU A 43 43.71 -13.98 -19.14
C GLU A 43 43.00 -15.33 -19.32
N PRO A 44 42.93 -15.87 -20.54
CA PRO A 44 42.12 -17.06 -20.86
C PRO A 44 42.52 -18.29 -20.04
N ALA A 45 43.76 -18.43 -19.67
CA ALA A 45 44.24 -19.51 -18.78
C ALA A 45 43.61 -19.48 -17.38
N GLU A 46 43.10 -18.34 -16.97
CA GLU A 46 42.39 -18.13 -15.70
C GLU A 46 40.88 -17.91 -15.86
N GLY A 47 40.33 -18.21 -17.06
CA GLY A 47 38.92 -18.07 -17.36
C GLY A 47 38.43 -16.63 -17.60
N VAL A 48 39.36 -15.68 -17.90
CA VAL A 48 39.05 -14.29 -18.24
C VAL A 48 39.30 -14.07 -19.73
N TYR A 49 38.26 -13.91 -20.51
CA TYR A 49 38.25 -13.82 -21.97
C TYR A 49 38.21 -12.36 -22.46
N ALA A 50 38.62 -12.11 -23.71
CA ALA A 50 38.58 -10.77 -24.30
C ALA A 50 37.15 -10.39 -24.74
N SER A 51 36.31 -11.39 -25.07
CA SER A 51 34.94 -11.19 -25.58
C SER A 51 33.99 -12.26 -25.09
N VAL A 52 32.67 -12.01 -25.20
CA VAL A 52 31.64 -13.01 -24.88
C VAL A 52 31.67 -14.15 -25.89
N THR A 53 31.96 -13.85 -27.15
CA THR A 53 32.09 -14.87 -28.21
C THR A 53 33.24 -15.85 -27.90
N GLU A 54 34.39 -15.34 -27.46
CA GLU A 54 35.51 -16.18 -27.03
C GLU A 54 35.13 -17.03 -25.80
N ALA A 55 34.50 -16.39 -24.79
CA ALA A 55 34.02 -17.06 -23.61
C ALA A 55 33.03 -18.20 -23.96
N ALA A 56 32.09 -17.95 -24.83
CA ALA A 56 31.09 -18.94 -25.26
C ALA A 56 31.73 -20.15 -25.97
N ALA A 57 32.80 -19.92 -26.75
CA ALA A 57 33.54 -21.01 -27.40
C ALA A 57 34.22 -21.93 -26.39
N HIS A 58 34.62 -21.43 -25.22
CA HIS A 58 35.28 -22.22 -24.17
C HIS A 58 34.31 -22.82 -23.13
N THR A 59 33.03 -22.45 -23.19
CA THR A 59 31.97 -22.94 -22.27
C THR A 59 30.93 -23.81 -23.01
N ASP A 60 31.27 -24.36 -24.17
CA ASP A 60 30.37 -25.17 -25.02
C ASP A 60 29.05 -24.43 -25.37
N GLY A 61 29.08 -23.11 -25.46
CA GLY A 61 27.92 -22.28 -25.79
C GLY A 61 26.79 -22.26 -24.77
N ARG A 62 27.02 -22.69 -23.54
CA ARG A 62 26.00 -22.75 -22.48
C ARG A 62 25.86 -21.48 -21.62
N LEU A 63 26.27 -20.31 -22.14
CA LEU A 63 26.10 -19.01 -21.48
C LEU A 63 24.75 -18.43 -21.87
N ASP A 64 23.78 -18.44 -20.95
CA ASP A 64 22.41 -17.99 -21.20
C ASP A 64 21.99 -16.76 -20.34
N LEU A 65 22.83 -16.35 -19.38
CA LEU A 65 22.70 -15.10 -18.62
C LEU A 65 23.97 -14.26 -18.73
N ALA A 66 23.85 -13.01 -19.19
CA ALA A 66 24.91 -12.00 -19.16
C ALA A 66 24.73 -11.03 -17.99
N ILE A 67 25.82 -10.72 -17.27
CA ILE A 67 25.84 -9.72 -16.21
C ILE A 67 26.77 -8.59 -16.62
N LEU A 68 26.19 -7.40 -16.86
CA LEU A 68 26.89 -6.23 -17.34
C LEU A 68 27.38 -5.37 -16.18
N CYS A 69 28.68 -5.35 -15.97
CA CYS A 69 29.39 -4.53 -14.98
C CYS A 69 30.25 -3.45 -15.67
N VAL A 70 29.82 -2.94 -16.81
CA VAL A 70 30.47 -1.88 -17.59
C VAL A 70 29.73 -0.56 -17.42
N PRO A 71 30.37 0.62 -17.69
CA PRO A 71 29.68 1.91 -17.67
C PRO A 71 28.48 1.96 -18.63
N ALA A 72 27.48 2.82 -18.36
CA ALA A 72 26.25 2.94 -19.13
C ALA A 72 26.47 3.05 -20.64
N ALA A 73 27.41 3.89 -21.07
CA ALA A 73 27.76 4.10 -22.48
C ALA A 73 28.21 2.81 -23.23
N GLY A 74 28.72 1.81 -22.52
CA GLY A 74 29.15 0.53 -23.10
C GLY A 74 28.15 -0.61 -22.98
N CYS A 75 27.01 -0.38 -22.30
CA CYS A 75 26.06 -1.45 -21.99
C CYS A 75 25.31 -1.95 -23.24
N ALA A 76 24.94 -1.10 -24.17
CA ALA A 76 24.22 -1.47 -25.37
C ALA A 76 25.06 -2.40 -26.28
N ASP A 77 26.34 -2.09 -26.48
CA ASP A 77 27.25 -2.92 -27.26
C ASP A 77 27.50 -4.27 -26.57
N ALA A 78 27.71 -4.26 -25.25
CA ALA A 78 27.89 -5.48 -24.47
C ALA A 78 26.63 -6.37 -24.48
N LEU A 79 25.44 -5.77 -24.47
CA LEU A 79 24.16 -6.48 -24.56
C LEU A 79 23.99 -7.13 -25.95
N ALA A 80 24.34 -6.39 -27.02
CA ALA A 80 24.29 -6.90 -28.39
C ALA A 80 25.25 -8.07 -28.59
N GLU A 81 26.47 -7.98 -28.07
CA GLU A 81 27.46 -9.06 -28.11
C GLU A 81 26.96 -10.30 -27.33
N ALA A 82 26.41 -10.10 -26.12
CA ALA A 82 25.86 -11.19 -25.31
C ALA A 82 24.71 -11.90 -26.02
N ALA A 83 23.80 -11.14 -26.65
CA ALA A 83 22.69 -11.72 -27.44
C ALA A 83 23.19 -12.50 -28.64
N ALA A 84 24.18 -11.98 -29.38
CA ALA A 84 24.81 -12.68 -30.53
C ALA A 84 25.52 -13.96 -30.09
N ALA A 85 26.07 -14.01 -28.87
CA ALA A 85 26.71 -15.19 -28.28
C ALA A 85 25.72 -16.23 -27.71
N GLY A 86 24.40 -15.96 -27.78
CA GLY A 86 23.34 -16.88 -27.35
C GLY A 86 22.75 -16.63 -25.95
N CYS A 87 23.15 -15.56 -25.26
CA CYS A 87 22.50 -15.19 -24.00
C CYS A 87 21.04 -14.78 -24.26
N ARG A 88 20.12 -15.28 -23.43
CA ARG A 88 18.68 -15.01 -23.52
C ARG A 88 18.21 -14.00 -22.50
N ALA A 89 19.03 -13.72 -21.50
CA ALA A 89 18.75 -12.75 -20.45
C ALA A 89 20.02 -11.96 -20.10
N ALA A 90 19.82 -10.75 -19.66
CA ALA A 90 20.88 -9.90 -19.15
C ALA A 90 20.48 -9.21 -17.86
N LEU A 91 21.47 -8.94 -17.00
CA LEU A 91 21.40 -8.16 -15.79
C LEU A 91 22.29 -6.94 -15.96
N VAL A 92 21.78 -5.71 -15.84
CA VAL A 92 22.55 -4.48 -15.94
C VAL A 92 22.68 -3.82 -14.57
N CYS A 93 23.86 -4.01 -13.94
CA CYS A 93 24.13 -3.47 -12.61
C CYS A 93 24.51 -1.99 -12.63
N ALA A 94 24.96 -1.46 -13.77
CA ALA A 94 25.40 -0.07 -13.88
C ALA A 94 24.26 0.91 -13.67
N GLY A 95 24.56 2.03 -12.99
CA GLY A 95 23.80 3.27 -13.03
C GLY A 95 24.31 4.20 -14.14
N GLY A 96 23.73 5.39 -14.24
CA GLY A 96 24.07 6.41 -15.26
C GLY A 96 23.11 6.37 -16.45
N PHE A 97 21.86 5.97 -16.21
CA PHE A 97 20.78 5.95 -17.19
C PHE A 97 19.77 7.09 -16.94
N GLY A 98 18.46 6.83 -16.90
CA GLY A 98 17.46 7.88 -16.76
C GLY A 98 17.65 8.80 -15.56
N GLU A 99 18.23 8.32 -14.47
CA GLU A 99 18.60 9.09 -13.29
C GLU A 99 19.73 10.10 -13.53
N ALA A 100 20.51 9.92 -14.59
CA ALA A 100 21.63 10.80 -14.98
C ALA A 100 21.22 11.88 -16.00
N GLY A 101 19.92 12.04 -16.27
CA GLY A 101 19.39 13.04 -17.19
C GLY A 101 19.45 12.65 -18.67
N PRO A 102 19.41 13.62 -19.61
CA PRO A 102 19.15 13.35 -21.03
C PRO A 102 20.18 12.43 -21.73
N GLU A 103 21.42 12.46 -21.32
CA GLU A 103 22.45 11.53 -21.84
C GLU A 103 22.19 10.10 -21.36
N GLY A 104 21.81 9.95 -20.10
CA GLY A 104 21.44 8.67 -19.52
C GLY A 104 20.18 8.07 -20.15
N GLU A 105 19.21 8.90 -20.52
CA GLU A 105 18.01 8.48 -21.27
C GLU A 105 18.40 7.90 -22.64
N GLN A 106 19.34 8.50 -23.34
CA GLN A 106 19.86 7.95 -24.62
C GLN A 106 20.49 6.57 -24.44
N TYR A 107 21.22 6.35 -23.34
CA TYR A 107 21.76 5.02 -23.03
C TYR A 107 20.66 4.00 -22.71
N ALA A 108 19.61 4.41 -22.00
CA ALA A 108 18.45 3.56 -21.73
C ALA A 108 17.71 3.19 -23.02
N ASP A 109 17.51 4.15 -23.92
CA ASP A 109 16.89 3.89 -25.23
C ASP A 109 17.72 2.97 -26.10
N ALA A 110 19.04 3.12 -26.09
CA ALA A 110 19.93 2.23 -26.82
C ALA A 110 19.85 0.77 -26.29
N LEU A 111 19.78 0.58 -24.96
CA LEU A 111 19.56 -0.72 -24.35
C LEU A 111 18.21 -1.32 -24.77
N ARG A 112 17.14 -0.52 -24.72
CA ARG A 112 15.79 -0.96 -25.11
C ARG A 112 15.76 -1.41 -26.57
N GLN A 113 16.36 -0.64 -27.48
CA GLN A 113 16.46 -0.99 -28.89
C GLN A 113 17.21 -2.30 -29.15
N VAL A 114 18.25 -2.60 -28.36
CA VAL A 114 18.96 -3.88 -28.46
C VAL A 114 18.09 -5.02 -27.96
N ALA A 115 17.43 -4.84 -26.81
CA ALA A 115 16.53 -5.85 -26.23
C ALA A 115 15.37 -6.18 -27.20
N ASP A 116 14.71 -5.17 -27.75
CA ASP A 116 13.60 -5.31 -28.71
C ASP A 116 14.03 -6.04 -29.99
N ARG A 117 15.20 -5.68 -30.54
CA ARG A 117 15.72 -6.27 -31.78
C ARG A 117 16.18 -7.70 -31.62
N THR A 118 16.70 -8.08 -30.44
CA THR A 118 17.32 -9.38 -30.18
C THR A 118 16.41 -10.34 -29.42
N GLY A 119 15.39 -9.82 -28.73
CA GLY A 119 14.53 -10.57 -27.83
C GLY A 119 15.19 -10.97 -26.50
N ILE A 120 16.38 -10.44 -26.17
CA ILE A 120 17.04 -10.70 -24.88
C ILE A 120 16.28 -9.97 -23.76
N ARG A 121 15.91 -10.69 -22.70
CA ARG A 121 15.22 -10.09 -21.56
C ARG A 121 16.21 -9.37 -20.64
N LEU A 122 15.83 -8.20 -20.13
CA LEU A 122 16.71 -7.29 -19.44
C LEU A 122 16.20 -6.93 -18.03
N LEU A 123 16.96 -7.30 -16.98
CA LEU A 123 16.73 -6.86 -15.59
C LEU A 123 17.61 -5.64 -15.27
N GLY A 124 16.99 -4.60 -14.71
CA GLY A 124 17.63 -3.30 -14.48
C GLY A 124 17.31 -2.29 -15.59
N PRO A 125 18.19 -1.31 -15.88
CA PRO A 125 19.50 -1.02 -15.25
C PRO A 125 19.41 -0.55 -13.79
N ASN A 126 20.57 -0.19 -13.21
CA ASN A 126 20.69 0.30 -11.85
C ASN A 126 20.09 -0.66 -10.82
N THR A 127 20.45 -1.96 -10.91
CA THR A 127 19.98 -2.97 -9.96
C THR A 127 21.12 -3.64 -9.22
N SER A 128 20.87 -4.05 -7.97
CA SER A 128 21.79 -4.91 -7.21
C SER A 128 21.79 -6.36 -7.69
N GLY A 129 20.89 -6.74 -8.61
CA GLY A 129 20.76 -8.05 -9.17
C GLY A 129 19.73 -8.93 -8.47
N PHE A 130 19.96 -10.24 -8.54
CA PHE A 130 19.09 -11.24 -7.94
C PHE A 130 19.89 -12.41 -7.35
N PHE A 131 19.24 -13.17 -6.46
CA PHE A 131 19.81 -14.38 -5.87
C PHE A 131 18.75 -15.47 -5.73
N ALA A 132 19.15 -16.71 -5.96
CA ALA A 132 18.35 -17.91 -5.84
C ALA A 132 19.14 -18.97 -5.02
N PRO A 133 19.05 -18.93 -3.68
CA PRO A 133 19.89 -19.77 -2.79
C PRO A 133 19.76 -21.27 -3.05
N GLN A 134 18.55 -21.77 -3.37
CA GLN A 134 18.32 -23.17 -3.71
C GLN A 134 19.13 -23.64 -4.93
N ARG A 135 19.55 -22.70 -5.80
CA ARG A 135 20.34 -22.97 -7.03
C ARG A 135 21.83 -22.65 -6.84
N GLY A 136 22.24 -22.21 -5.66
CA GLY A 136 23.59 -21.70 -5.42
C GLY A 136 23.94 -20.49 -6.29
N LEU A 137 22.91 -19.76 -6.80
CA LEU A 137 23.09 -18.63 -7.71
C LEU A 137 22.94 -17.31 -6.95
N THR A 138 24.03 -16.52 -6.92
CA THR A 138 24.02 -15.15 -6.41
C THR A 138 24.52 -14.22 -7.50
N ALA A 139 23.62 -13.79 -8.39
CA ALA A 139 23.87 -12.80 -9.44
C ALA A 139 23.71 -11.38 -8.84
N SER A 140 24.53 -11.04 -7.84
CA SER A 140 24.50 -9.77 -7.12
C SER A 140 25.92 -9.32 -6.75
N PHE A 141 26.15 -8.01 -6.74
CA PHE A 141 27.43 -7.45 -6.26
C PHE A 141 27.50 -7.34 -4.73
N VAL A 142 26.52 -7.91 -4.01
CA VAL A 142 26.51 -8.05 -2.54
C VAL A 142 26.83 -9.50 -2.17
N PRO A 143 28.12 -9.87 -1.94
CA PRO A 143 28.52 -11.25 -1.73
C PRO A 143 27.89 -11.92 -0.49
N ALA A 144 27.47 -11.14 0.51
CA ALA A 144 26.79 -11.64 1.70
C ALA A 144 25.47 -12.39 1.37
N ALA A 145 24.82 -12.05 0.26
CA ALA A 145 23.61 -12.75 -0.19
C ALA A 145 23.84 -14.23 -0.53
N ALA A 146 25.09 -14.65 -0.75
CA ALA A 146 25.44 -16.05 -0.97
C ALA A 146 25.28 -16.91 0.30
N HIS A 147 25.16 -16.31 1.47
CA HIS A 147 24.99 -16.99 2.76
C HIS A 147 23.52 -17.06 3.21
N LEU A 148 22.59 -16.47 2.43
CA LEU A 148 21.17 -16.55 2.75
C LEU A 148 20.69 -18.01 2.75
N PRO A 149 19.89 -18.42 3.76
CA PRO A 149 19.35 -19.77 3.81
C PRO A 149 18.36 -19.99 2.64
N ALA A 150 18.45 -21.16 2.04
CA ALA A 150 17.46 -21.60 1.05
C ALA A 150 16.11 -21.85 1.73
N GLY A 151 15.03 -21.43 1.09
CA GLY A 151 13.65 -21.59 1.59
C GLY A 151 12.63 -21.27 0.53
N ASP A 152 11.46 -20.81 0.93
CA ASP A 152 10.28 -20.70 0.10
C ASP A 152 9.68 -19.29 0.02
N ILE A 153 10.38 -18.27 0.47
CA ILE A 153 9.95 -16.89 0.39
C ILE A 153 10.65 -16.17 -0.76
N ALA A 154 9.89 -15.55 -1.67
CA ALA A 154 10.44 -14.66 -2.67
C ALA A 154 10.38 -13.20 -2.20
N VAL A 155 11.45 -12.43 -2.48
CA VAL A 155 11.51 -10.98 -2.28
C VAL A 155 11.60 -10.32 -3.65
N VAL A 156 10.65 -9.43 -3.96
CA VAL A 156 10.62 -8.64 -5.20
C VAL A 156 10.61 -7.18 -4.80
N ALA A 157 11.71 -6.47 -5.02
CA ALA A 157 11.83 -5.08 -4.59
C ALA A 157 12.24 -4.16 -5.74
N ALA A 158 11.64 -2.98 -5.80
CA ALA A 158 12.05 -1.92 -6.72
C ALA A 158 13.51 -1.52 -6.45
N SER A 159 13.85 -1.29 -5.18
CA SER A 159 15.20 -0.97 -4.74
C SER A 159 16.06 -2.22 -4.51
N GLY A 160 17.26 -2.22 -5.08
CA GLY A 160 18.24 -3.27 -4.82
C GLY A 160 18.70 -3.33 -3.37
N GLY A 161 18.81 -2.19 -2.69
CA GLY A 161 19.15 -2.11 -1.26
C GLY A 161 18.07 -2.75 -0.40
N VAL A 162 16.80 -2.41 -0.63
CA VAL A 162 15.65 -2.97 0.09
C VAL A 162 15.51 -4.48 -0.15
N ASN A 163 15.78 -4.96 -1.39
CA ASN A 163 15.79 -6.40 -1.67
C ASN A 163 16.73 -7.18 -0.73
N HIS A 164 17.94 -6.65 -0.50
CA HIS A 164 18.89 -7.31 0.40
C HIS A 164 18.52 -7.15 1.86
N ALA A 165 18.11 -5.94 2.29
CA ALA A 165 17.70 -5.69 3.67
C ALA A 165 16.56 -6.64 4.08
N LEU A 166 15.49 -6.70 3.30
CA LEU A 166 14.36 -7.60 3.58
C LEU A 166 14.78 -9.08 3.58
N ALA A 167 15.68 -9.49 2.68
CA ALA A 167 16.15 -10.88 2.65
C ALA A 167 16.98 -11.23 3.89
N PHE A 168 17.80 -10.30 4.40
CA PHE A 168 18.56 -10.48 5.64
C PHE A 168 17.65 -10.49 6.87
N ASP A 169 16.71 -9.55 6.96
CA ASP A 169 15.74 -9.49 8.07
C ASP A 169 14.87 -10.75 8.13
N LEU A 170 14.46 -11.28 6.97
CA LEU A 170 13.73 -12.55 6.88
C LEU A 170 14.60 -13.72 7.33
N ALA A 171 15.88 -13.76 6.97
CA ALA A 171 16.82 -14.79 7.42
C ALA A 171 17.04 -14.73 8.93
N ASP A 172 17.20 -13.54 9.50
CA ASP A 172 17.32 -13.32 10.95
C ASP A 172 16.05 -13.73 11.71
N ALA A 173 14.88 -13.62 11.08
CA ALA A 173 13.61 -14.14 11.60
C ALA A 173 13.45 -15.66 11.42
N GLY A 174 14.47 -16.37 10.93
CA GLY A 174 14.46 -17.84 10.75
C GLY A 174 13.75 -18.32 9.49
N ASN A 175 13.67 -17.46 8.47
CA ASN A 175 13.08 -17.80 7.17
C ASN A 175 14.17 -18.07 6.13
N GLY A 176 13.82 -18.85 5.10
CA GLY A 176 14.68 -19.07 3.93
C GLY A 176 14.12 -18.39 2.67
N ILE A 177 15.02 -18.08 1.75
CA ILE A 177 14.72 -17.35 0.52
C ILE A 177 14.71 -18.32 -0.68
N SER A 178 13.65 -18.26 -1.49
CA SER A 178 13.58 -18.95 -2.79
C SER A 178 14.21 -18.11 -3.90
N LEU A 179 13.85 -16.84 -3.95
CA LEU A 179 14.28 -15.88 -4.97
C LEU A 179 14.27 -14.46 -4.39
N GLY A 180 15.35 -13.71 -4.53
CA GLY A 180 15.37 -12.26 -4.26
C GLY A 180 15.71 -11.51 -5.53
N VAL A 181 14.88 -10.54 -5.94
CA VAL A 181 15.04 -9.75 -7.17
C VAL A 181 14.98 -8.26 -6.87
N GLY A 182 16.07 -7.56 -7.16
CA GLY A 182 16.09 -6.10 -7.25
C GLY A 182 15.74 -5.68 -8.68
N ILE A 183 14.62 -4.97 -8.88
CA ILE A 183 14.15 -4.57 -10.21
C ILE A 183 15.03 -3.50 -10.83
N GLY A 184 15.47 -2.50 -10.03
CA GLY A 184 16.14 -1.31 -10.53
C GLY A 184 15.17 -0.43 -11.33
N ALA A 185 15.65 0.15 -12.44
CA ALA A 185 14.82 1.04 -13.27
C ALA A 185 13.68 0.34 -14.04
N GLY A 186 13.65 -0.99 -14.08
CA GLY A 186 12.55 -1.75 -14.68
C GLY A 186 12.33 -1.50 -16.17
N LEU A 187 13.43 -1.39 -16.94
CA LEU A 187 13.38 -1.01 -18.35
C LEU A 187 12.64 -2.02 -19.24
N ASP A 188 12.74 -3.32 -18.93
CA ASP A 188 12.04 -4.43 -19.59
C ASP A 188 11.37 -5.33 -18.54
N VAL A 189 12.16 -5.97 -17.67
CA VAL A 189 11.61 -6.82 -16.60
C VAL A 189 11.17 -5.95 -15.43
N THR A 190 9.87 -5.97 -15.18
CA THR A 190 9.21 -5.22 -14.10
C THR A 190 8.83 -6.14 -12.93
N ALA A 191 8.30 -5.57 -11.84
CA ALA A 191 7.74 -6.36 -10.75
C ALA A 191 6.63 -7.29 -11.25
N ALA A 192 5.78 -6.85 -12.20
CA ALA A 192 4.71 -7.67 -12.76
C ALA A 192 5.25 -8.93 -13.45
N ASP A 193 6.34 -8.82 -14.22
CA ASP A 193 6.99 -9.99 -14.88
C ASP A 193 7.48 -11.01 -13.86
N VAL A 194 8.09 -10.54 -12.76
CA VAL A 194 8.60 -11.44 -11.71
C VAL A 194 7.44 -12.11 -10.97
N LEU A 195 6.37 -11.36 -10.64
CA LEU A 195 5.18 -11.94 -10.02
C LEU A 195 4.51 -12.98 -10.92
N GLU A 196 4.40 -12.72 -12.24
CA GLU A 196 3.89 -13.69 -13.20
C GLU A 196 4.73 -14.99 -13.26
N HIS A 197 6.06 -14.86 -13.19
CA HIS A 197 6.96 -16.01 -13.08
C HIS A 197 6.70 -16.80 -11.79
N LEU A 198 6.52 -16.12 -10.64
CA LEU A 198 6.31 -16.74 -9.34
C LEU A 198 4.97 -17.49 -9.21
N ILE A 199 3.98 -17.22 -10.06
CA ILE A 199 2.70 -17.97 -10.07
C ILE A 199 2.95 -19.47 -10.22
N ALA A 200 3.82 -19.83 -11.16
CA ALA A 200 4.13 -21.24 -11.51
C ALA A 200 5.35 -21.79 -10.74
N ASP A 201 6.08 -20.98 -10.01
CA ASP A 201 7.28 -21.43 -9.29
C ASP A 201 6.91 -22.24 -8.04
N ALA A 202 7.05 -23.55 -8.09
CA ALA A 202 6.75 -24.45 -6.97
C ALA A 202 7.70 -24.27 -5.76
N GLY A 203 8.85 -23.64 -5.94
CA GLY A 203 9.81 -23.37 -4.87
C GLY A 203 9.44 -22.17 -3.98
N THR A 204 8.42 -21.40 -4.36
CA THR A 204 7.98 -20.21 -3.61
C THR A 204 6.60 -20.43 -3.00
N ALA A 205 6.46 -20.24 -1.69
CA ALA A 205 5.21 -20.31 -0.95
C ALA A 205 4.57 -18.93 -0.70
N ALA A 206 5.38 -17.88 -0.50
CA ALA A 206 4.91 -16.52 -0.22
C ALA A 206 5.81 -15.47 -0.86
N VAL A 207 5.26 -14.27 -1.12
CA VAL A 207 5.97 -13.19 -1.82
C VAL A 207 5.94 -11.89 -1.00
N ALA A 208 7.12 -11.38 -0.67
CA ALA A 208 7.35 -10.03 -0.16
C ALA A 208 7.58 -9.08 -1.34
N LEU A 209 6.70 -8.08 -1.51
CA LEU A 209 6.72 -7.11 -2.60
C LEU A 209 7.00 -5.71 -2.07
N HIS A 210 8.04 -5.05 -2.57
CA HIS A 210 8.32 -3.65 -2.28
C HIS A 210 8.25 -2.82 -3.56
N LEU A 211 7.48 -1.72 -3.52
CA LEU A 211 7.21 -0.83 -4.66
C LEU A 211 7.55 0.63 -4.32
N GLU A 212 8.19 1.32 -5.28
CA GLU A 212 8.45 2.77 -5.30
C GLU A 212 7.68 3.43 -6.46
N THR A 213 7.75 2.82 -7.62
CA THR A 213 7.08 3.25 -8.85
C THR A 213 6.37 2.08 -9.51
N VAL A 214 5.30 2.39 -10.24
CA VAL A 214 4.53 1.40 -10.99
C VAL A 214 4.42 1.86 -12.44
N PRO A 215 5.15 1.25 -13.38
CA PRO A 215 5.10 1.67 -14.80
C PRO A 215 3.81 1.24 -15.50
N ASP A 216 3.19 0.14 -15.08
CA ASP A 216 1.96 -0.42 -15.66
C ASP A 216 1.07 -0.95 -14.52
N GLY A 217 0.15 -0.11 -14.06
CA GLY A 217 -0.77 -0.42 -12.97
C GLY A 217 -1.71 -1.59 -13.27
N PRO A 218 -2.42 -1.60 -14.40
CA PRO A 218 -3.31 -2.69 -14.78
C PRO A 218 -2.62 -4.06 -14.82
N ARG A 219 -1.43 -4.13 -15.40
CA ARG A 219 -0.64 -5.37 -15.46
C ARG A 219 -0.18 -5.84 -14.09
N LEU A 220 0.30 -4.91 -13.25
CA LEU A 220 0.68 -5.22 -11.86
C LEU A 220 -0.49 -5.79 -11.07
N VAL A 221 -1.65 -5.12 -11.13
CA VAL A 221 -2.88 -5.56 -10.44
C VAL A 221 -3.32 -6.94 -10.91
N ALA A 222 -3.28 -7.19 -12.23
CA ALA A 222 -3.61 -8.49 -12.80
C ALA A 222 -2.65 -9.60 -12.33
N ALA A 223 -1.34 -9.33 -12.29
CA ALA A 223 -0.32 -10.24 -11.81
C ALA A 223 -0.51 -10.58 -10.33
N VAL A 224 -0.71 -9.55 -9.47
CA VAL A 224 -0.98 -9.71 -8.04
C VAL A 224 -2.25 -10.52 -7.81
N ARG A 225 -3.36 -10.20 -8.49
CA ARG A 225 -4.64 -10.92 -8.37
C ARG A 225 -4.52 -12.41 -8.71
N ARG A 226 -3.75 -12.74 -9.76
CA ARG A 226 -3.49 -14.13 -10.15
C ARG A 226 -2.60 -14.83 -9.13
N LEU A 227 -1.58 -14.16 -8.62
CA LEU A 227 -0.65 -14.71 -7.64
C LEU A 227 -1.33 -14.97 -6.29
N VAL A 228 -2.12 -14.01 -5.78
CA VAL A 228 -2.85 -14.13 -4.51
C VAL A 228 -3.82 -15.31 -4.50
N ALA A 229 -4.38 -15.70 -5.64
CA ALA A 229 -5.23 -16.89 -5.73
C ALA A 229 -4.46 -18.19 -5.35
N ALA A 230 -3.15 -18.24 -5.58
CA ALA A 230 -2.29 -19.39 -5.28
C ALA A 230 -1.41 -19.20 -4.04
N LYS A 231 -0.85 -17.99 -3.85
CA LYS A 231 0.19 -17.69 -2.85
C LYS A 231 -0.05 -16.33 -2.23
N PRO A 232 0.16 -16.15 -0.91
CA PRO A 232 0.01 -14.82 -0.29
C PRO A 232 1.07 -13.84 -0.81
N VAL A 233 0.65 -12.58 -0.96
CA VAL A 233 1.51 -11.44 -1.29
C VAL A 233 1.40 -10.41 -0.19
N VAL A 234 2.53 -10.05 0.41
CA VAL A 234 2.63 -8.93 1.36
C VAL A 234 3.36 -7.79 0.69
N ALA A 235 2.72 -6.62 0.61
CA ALA A 235 3.22 -5.49 -0.15
C ALA A 235 3.52 -4.29 0.76
N LEU A 236 4.70 -3.72 0.59
CA LEU A 236 5.16 -2.44 1.16
C LEU A 236 5.30 -1.44 0.02
N VAL A 237 4.54 -0.33 0.10
CA VAL A 237 4.58 0.76 -0.89
C VAL A 237 5.14 1.99 -0.21
N VAL A 238 6.20 2.58 -0.75
CA VAL A 238 6.81 3.82 -0.24
C VAL A 238 6.27 5.05 -0.99
N GLY A 239 6.54 6.25 -0.45
CA GLY A 239 6.05 7.52 -1.01
C GLY A 239 4.84 8.09 -0.28
N ARG A 240 4.65 7.77 1.01
CA ARG A 240 3.56 8.30 1.85
C ARG A 240 3.61 9.82 2.03
N SER A 241 4.81 10.36 2.18
CA SER A 241 5.11 11.79 2.20
C SER A 241 5.70 12.20 0.85
N ASP A 242 5.64 13.49 0.52
CA ASP A 242 6.22 14.01 -0.71
C ASP A 242 7.75 13.89 -0.68
N VAL A 243 8.22 12.78 -1.18
CA VAL A 243 9.64 12.49 -1.44
C VAL A 243 9.94 12.54 -2.95
N GLY A 244 9.07 13.21 -3.71
CA GLY A 244 9.09 13.19 -5.18
C GLY A 244 10.42 13.59 -5.79
N ASP A 245 11.09 14.61 -5.25
CA ASP A 245 12.43 15.04 -5.72
C ASP A 245 13.49 14.00 -5.41
N PHE A 246 13.48 13.41 -4.20
CA PHE A 246 14.41 12.34 -3.85
C PHE A 246 14.15 11.07 -4.69
N ALA A 247 12.88 10.68 -4.86
CA ALA A 247 12.51 9.53 -5.68
C ALA A 247 12.91 9.73 -7.15
N ARG A 248 12.69 10.93 -7.73
CA ARG A 248 13.13 11.27 -9.08
C ARG A 248 14.65 11.19 -9.23
N SER A 249 15.40 11.67 -8.25
CA SER A 249 16.88 11.60 -8.29
C SER A 249 17.43 10.18 -8.17
N HIS A 250 16.63 9.26 -7.59
CA HIS A 250 17.05 7.87 -7.36
C HIS A 250 16.62 6.92 -8.49
N THR A 251 15.42 7.09 -9.03
CA THR A 251 14.81 6.15 -10.00
C THR A 251 14.60 6.74 -11.40
N GLY A 252 14.68 8.07 -11.56
CA GLY A 252 14.36 8.77 -12.81
C GLY A 252 12.89 8.79 -13.18
N ALA A 253 12.01 8.23 -12.36
CA ALA A 253 10.57 8.10 -12.64
C ALA A 253 9.72 9.00 -11.72
N LEU A 254 8.54 9.42 -12.22
CA LEU A 254 7.53 10.09 -11.39
C LEU A 254 7.00 9.14 -10.31
N ALA A 255 6.88 9.63 -9.08
CA ALA A 255 6.32 8.85 -7.99
C ALA A 255 4.86 8.48 -8.29
N THR A 256 4.52 7.21 -8.14
CA THR A 256 3.14 6.73 -8.24
C THR A 256 2.34 7.19 -7.02
N SER A 257 1.05 7.53 -7.19
CA SER A 257 0.18 7.85 -6.05
C SER A 257 0.18 6.73 -5.01
N TRP A 258 0.79 6.98 -3.85
CA TRP A 258 0.91 6.01 -2.77
C TRP A 258 -0.45 5.47 -2.32
N ARG A 259 -1.47 6.34 -2.21
CA ARG A 259 -2.82 5.97 -1.79
C ARG A 259 -3.49 5.05 -2.82
N THR A 260 -3.40 5.43 -4.10
CA THR A 260 -3.98 4.63 -5.20
C THR A 260 -3.27 3.28 -5.33
N ALA A 261 -1.93 3.24 -5.27
CA ALA A 261 -1.17 1.99 -5.34
C ALA A 261 -1.54 1.03 -4.20
N ARG A 262 -1.64 1.51 -2.96
CA ARG A 262 -2.06 0.69 -1.81
C ARG A 262 -3.49 0.18 -1.96
N ALA A 263 -4.41 1.03 -2.41
CA ALA A 263 -5.80 0.64 -2.65
C ALA A 263 -5.89 -0.43 -3.75
N ALA A 264 -5.17 -0.24 -4.85
CA ALA A 264 -5.08 -1.18 -5.95
C ALA A 264 -4.58 -2.57 -5.53
N LEU A 265 -3.50 -2.60 -4.73
CA LEU A 265 -2.93 -3.84 -4.22
C LEU A 265 -3.87 -4.56 -3.23
N ARG A 266 -4.53 -3.80 -2.32
CA ARG A 266 -5.56 -4.34 -1.42
C ARG A 266 -6.73 -4.92 -2.19
N GLN A 267 -7.20 -4.22 -3.21
CA GLN A 267 -8.30 -4.68 -4.09
C GLN A 267 -7.89 -5.91 -4.91
N ALA A 268 -6.61 -6.04 -5.27
CA ALA A 268 -6.07 -7.24 -5.90
C ALA A 268 -5.94 -8.43 -4.93
N GLY A 269 -6.05 -8.21 -3.62
CA GLY A 269 -5.99 -9.23 -2.58
C GLY A 269 -4.66 -9.32 -1.84
N ALA A 270 -3.71 -8.40 -2.06
CA ALA A 270 -2.45 -8.38 -1.32
C ALA A 270 -2.61 -7.80 0.09
N VAL A 271 -1.92 -8.35 1.06
CA VAL A 271 -1.77 -7.75 2.39
C VAL A 271 -0.83 -6.57 2.28
N VAL A 272 -1.31 -5.34 2.58
CA VAL A 272 -0.51 -4.12 2.46
C VAL A 272 -0.12 -3.62 3.85
N VAL A 273 1.17 -3.51 4.07
CA VAL A 273 1.80 -3.13 5.35
C VAL A 273 2.39 -1.72 5.32
N ASP A 274 2.78 -1.19 6.48
CA ASP A 274 3.25 0.18 6.62
C ASP A 274 4.77 0.30 6.79
N ASP A 275 5.43 -0.77 7.23
CA ASP A 275 6.88 -0.82 7.42
C ASP A 275 7.45 -2.23 7.15
N GLU A 276 8.79 -2.33 7.16
CA GLU A 276 9.53 -3.55 6.90
C GLU A 276 9.35 -4.60 8.01
N ARG A 277 9.15 -4.17 9.26
CA ARG A 277 8.91 -5.08 10.38
C ARG A 277 7.58 -5.79 10.25
N GLU A 278 6.52 -5.04 9.94
CA GLU A 278 5.21 -5.62 9.64
C GLU A 278 5.29 -6.59 8.45
N LEU A 279 6.09 -6.27 7.42
CA LEU A 279 6.29 -7.14 6.27
C LEU A 279 6.93 -8.46 6.68
N VAL A 280 8.01 -8.42 7.47
CA VAL A 280 8.72 -9.62 7.93
C VAL A 280 7.81 -10.49 8.81
N ASP A 281 7.09 -9.90 9.77
CA ASP A 281 6.16 -10.62 10.65
C ASP A 281 5.02 -11.27 9.83
N ALA A 282 4.44 -10.52 8.89
CA ALA A 282 3.35 -11.00 8.02
C ALA A 282 3.80 -12.16 7.11
N ILE A 283 4.94 -12.02 6.45
CA ILE A 283 5.48 -13.07 5.56
C ILE A 283 5.89 -14.30 6.36
N THR A 284 6.47 -14.14 7.54
CA THR A 284 6.82 -15.26 8.42
C THR A 284 5.60 -16.10 8.76
N ALA A 285 4.44 -15.47 8.96
CA ALA A 285 3.19 -16.16 9.21
C ALA A 285 2.60 -16.77 7.94
N LEU A 286 2.43 -15.96 6.90
CA LEU A 286 1.73 -16.35 5.67
C LEU A 286 2.47 -17.38 4.82
N SER A 287 3.79 -17.53 4.96
CA SER A 287 4.55 -18.60 4.30
C SER A 287 4.27 -19.98 4.90
N ARG A 288 3.76 -20.05 6.13
CA ARG A 288 3.52 -21.31 6.86
C ARG A 288 2.05 -21.64 7.04
N VAL A 289 1.24 -20.64 7.30
CA VAL A 289 -0.19 -20.77 7.58
C VAL A 289 -0.98 -19.86 6.66
N ARG A 290 -2.06 -20.36 6.09
CA ARG A 290 -3.01 -19.57 5.32
C ARG A 290 -4.43 -19.98 5.71
N LEU A 291 -5.17 -19.06 6.34
CA LEU A 291 -6.56 -19.34 6.72
C LEU A 291 -7.43 -19.59 5.49
N PRO A 292 -8.53 -20.35 5.59
CA PRO A 292 -9.57 -20.37 4.56
C PRO A 292 -10.07 -18.95 4.26
N ALA A 293 -10.59 -18.71 3.04
CA ALA A 293 -11.22 -17.43 2.73
C ALA A 293 -12.47 -17.25 3.61
N HIS A 294 -12.44 -16.25 4.47
CA HIS A 294 -13.49 -15.99 5.46
C HIS A 294 -13.66 -14.49 5.71
N ALA A 295 -14.90 -14.01 5.77
CA ALA A 295 -15.19 -12.59 5.92
C ALA A 295 -14.80 -12.04 7.31
N ASP A 296 -14.90 -12.86 8.35
CA ASP A 296 -14.65 -12.44 9.73
C ASP A 296 -14.08 -13.59 10.59
N PRO A 297 -12.81 -13.99 10.38
CA PRO A 297 -12.17 -15.06 11.17
C PRO A 297 -12.13 -14.74 12.66
N GLY A 298 -12.36 -15.74 13.51
CA GLY A 298 -12.29 -15.64 14.97
C GLY A 298 -10.91 -15.92 15.50
N LEU A 299 -10.38 -15.03 16.35
CA LEU A 299 -9.11 -15.18 17.05
C LEU A 299 -9.32 -15.71 18.45
N GLY A 300 -8.72 -16.86 18.77
CA GLY A 300 -8.50 -17.33 20.13
C GLY A 300 -7.12 -16.90 20.62
N ILE A 301 -7.00 -16.51 21.88
CA ILE A 301 -5.71 -16.18 22.52
C ILE A 301 -5.50 -17.03 23.73
N VAL A 302 -4.34 -17.72 23.82
CA VAL A 302 -3.86 -18.39 25.01
C VAL A 302 -2.57 -17.77 25.47
N THR A 303 -2.51 -17.33 26.70
CA THR A 303 -1.33 -16.67 27.26
C THR A 303 -0.91 -17.29 28.59
N ALA A 304 0.38 -17.53 28.74
CA ALA A 304 0.98 -17.97 29.99
C ALA A 304 1.31 -16.79 30.93
N GLN A 305 1.34 -15.59 30.41
CA GLN A 305 1.55 -14.35 31.17
C GLN A 305 0.51 -13.32 30.74
N ALA A 306 -0.29 -12.82 31.68
CA ALA A 306 -1.44 -11.95 31.42
C ALA A 306 -1.06 -10.66 30.67
N GLY A 307 0.06 -10.00 31.02
CA GLY A 307 0.47 -8.73 30.39
C GLY A 307 0.68 -8.82 28.86
N PRO A 308 1.53 -9.71 28.36
CA PRO A 308 1.69 -9.92 26.91
C PRO A 308 0.40 -10.35 26.20
N GLY A 309 -0.43 -11.19 26.85
CA GLY A 309 -1.74 -11.55 26.33
C GLY A 309 -2.66 -10.34 26.15
N LEU A 310 -2.65 -9.43 27.12
CA LEU A 310 -3.40 -8.18 27.04
C LEU A 310 -2.92 -7.27 25.89
N LEU A 311 -1.59 -7.12 25.72
CA LEU A 311 -1.03 -6.36 24.60
C LEU A 311 -1.47 -6.92 23.24
N LEU A 312 -1.48 -8.24 23.09
CA LEU A 312 -1.92 -8.91 21.87
C LEU A 312 -3.42 -8.69 21.63
N ALA A 313 -4.24 -8.85 22.66
CA ALA A 313 -5.69 -8.68 22.58
C ALA A 313 -6.07 -7.23 22.25
N ASP A 314 -5.45 -6.25 22.93
CA ASP A 314 -5.70 -4.82 22.71
C ASP A 314 -5.37 -4.40 21.27
N ARG A 315 -4.20 -4.80 20.77
CA ARG A 315 -3.82 -4.52 19.39
C ARG A 315 -4.74 -5.19 18.37
N SER A 316 -5.12 -6.46 18.61
CA SER A 316 -6.03 -7.19 17.74
C SER A 316 -7.43 -6.55 17.70
N ALA A 317 -7.92 -6.07 18.85
CA ALA A 317 -9.18 -5.32 18.93
C ALA A 317 -9.11 -3.99 18.18
N ALA A 318 -7.99 -3.24 18.32
CA ALA A 318 -7.77 -1.99 17.58
C ALA A 318 -7.74 -2.22 16.05
N ASP A 319 -7.22 -3.36 15.59
CA ASP A 319 -7.21 -3.78 14.19
C ASP A 319 -8.58 -4.36 13.72
N GLY A 320 -9.63 -4.34 14.58
CA GLY A 320 -10.97 -4.83 14.27
C GLY A 320 -11.02 -6.35 14.04
N ILE A 321 -10.16 -7.10 14.73
CA ILE A 321 -10.15 -8.57 14.67
C ILE A 321 -11.12 -9.12 15.72
N ARG A 322 -12.03 -10.00 15.29
CA ARG A 322 -13.01 -10.63 16.15
C ARG A 322 -12.35 -11.59 17.14
N MET A 323 -12.56 -11.37 18.42
CA MET A 323 -12.22 -12.28 19.50
C MET A 323 -13.52 -12.84 20.10
N PRO A 324 -13.98 -13.99 19.64
CA PRO A 324 -15.26 -14.56 20.11
C PRO A 324 -15.16 -15.00 21.58
N GLU A 325 -16.29 -14.98 22.27
CA GLU A 325 -16.43 -15.72 23.52
C GLU A 325 -16.39 -17.23 23.19
N LEU A 326 -15.59 -17.98 23.94
CA LEU A 326 -15.51 -19.44 23.77
C LEU A 326 -16.82 -20.10 24.17
N THR A 327 -17.15 -21.24 23.57
CA THR A 327 -18.36 -22.00 23.90
C THR A 327 -18.34 -22.48 25.36
N GLU A 328 -19.52 -22.68 25.95
CA GLU A 328 -19.65 -23.21 27.31
C GLU A 328 -18.91 -24.55 27.48
N ALA A 329 -19.01 -25.44 26.48
CA ALA A 329 -18.29 -26.72 26.48
C ALA A 329 -16.78 -26.55 26.55
N THR A 330 -16.22 -25.56 25.83
CA THR A 330 -14.80 -25.23 25.88
C THR A 330 -14.42 -24.63 27.24
N GLN A 331 -15.25 -23.71 27.78
CA GLN A 331 -15.00 -23.10 29.09
C GLN A 331 -15.05 -24.15 30.23
N ASP A 332 -15.99 -25.08 30.19
CA ASP A 332 -16.10 -26.20 31.15
C ASP A 332 -14.87 -27.12 31.07
N ALA A 333 -14.41 -27.44 29.86
CA ALA A 333 -13.20 -28.24 29.66
C ALA A 333 -11.96 -27.53 30.20
N LEU A 334 -11.82 -26.20 29.96
CA LEU A 334 -10.75 -25.38 30.51
C LEU A 334 -10.81 -25.29 32.03
N GLY A 335 -12.01 -25.21 32.64
CA GLY A 335 -12.22 -25.22 34.07
C GLY A 335 -11.71 -26.52 34.76
N GLY A 336 -11.73 -27.64 34.02
CA GLY A 336 -11.14 -28.90 34.46
C GLY A 336 -9.61 -29.01 34.33
N LEU A 337 -8.97 -28.09 33.59
CA LEU A 337 -7.55 -28.07 33.27
C LEU A 337 -6.76 -26.98 33.99
N LEU A 338 -7.39 -25.88 34.31
CA LEU A 338 -6.77 -24.66 34.82
C LEU A 338 -7.14 -24.41 36.28
N PRO A 339 -6.27 -23.71 37.04
CA PRO A 339 -6.60 -23.26 38.38
C PRO A 339 -7.84 -22.36 38.41
N PRO A 340 -8.67 -22.41 39.48
CA PRO A 340 -9.95 -21.68 39.52
C PRO A 340 -9.86 -20.15 39.54
N LEU A 341 -8.68 -19.59 39.69
CA LEU A 341 -8.45 -18.13 39.71
C LEU A 341 -7.93 -17.58 38.37
N THR A 342 -7.76 -18.43 37.35
CA THR A 342 -7.33 -18.00 36.01
C THR A 342 -8.52 -17.52 35.19
N TYR A 343 -8.27 -16.58 34.26
CA TYR A 343 -9.29 -16.12 33.33
C TYR A 343 -9.44 -17.16 32.20
N GLN A 344 -10.59 -17.80 32.12
CA GLN A 344 -10.83 -18.98 31.26
C GLN A 344 -11.73 -18.66 30.05
N ARG A 345 -11.88 -17.40 29.73
CA ARG A 345 -12.55 -16.93 28.50
C ARG A 345 -11.53 -16.61 27.43
N ASN A 346 -11.87 -15.83 26.46
CA ASN A 346 -10.93 -15.32 25.45
C ASN A 346 -10.50 -13.89 25.78
N PRO A 347 -9.19 -13.62 26.06
CA PRO A 347 -8.03 -14.52 26.12
C PRO A 347 -8.09 -15.55 27.27
N VAL A 348 -7.52 -16.74 27.05
CA VAL A 348 -7.34 -17.75 28.10
C VAL A 348 -6.00 -17.50 28.81
N ASP A 349 -6.02 -17.15 30.11
CA ASP A 349 -4.84 -17.01 30.93
C ASP A 349 -4.54 -18.31 31.68
N THR A 350 -3.44 -18.95 31.34
CA THR A 350 -3.07 -20.24 31.96
C THR A 350 -2.24 -20.07 33.22
N GLY A 351 -1.74 -18.85 33.49
CA GLY A 351 -0.61 -18.69 34.42
C GLY A 351 0.61 -19.47 33.91
N ARG A 352 1.54 -19.81 34.81
CA ARG A 352 2.76 -20.56 34.45
C ARG A 352 2.41 -21.88 33.74
N PRO A 353 2.96 -22.16 32.54
CA PRO A 353 2.61 -23.36 31.78
C PRO A 353 3.05 -24.62 32.53
N GLY A 354 2.11 -25.54 32.73
CA GLY A 354 2.34 -26.85 33.33
C GLY A 354 2.02 -28.00 32.38
N GLU A 355 1.93 -29.21 32.88
CA GLU A 355 1.64 -30.46 32.11
C GLU A 355 0.33 -30.39 31.30
N THR A 356 -0.62 -29.59 31.74
CA THR A 356 -1.91 -29.41 31.03
C THR A 356 -1.86 -28.44 29.85
N PHE A 357 -0.76 -27.73 29.65
CA PHE A 357 -0.66 -26.63 28.67
C PHE A 357 -1.00 -27.07 27.23
N ALA A 358 -0.46 -28.19 26.76
CA ALA A 358 -0.79 -28.75 25.45
C ALA A 358 -2.28 -29.04 25.31
N ARG A 359 -2.95 -29.54 26.35
CA ARG A 359 -4.38 -29.79 26.34
C ARG A 359 -5.21 -28.50 26.29
N VAL A 360 -4.77 -27.46 27.02
CA VAL A 360 -5.40 -26.13 26.96
C VAL A 360 -5.31 -25.54 25.56
N LEU A 361 -4.15 -25.62 24.90
CA LEU A 361 -3.98 -25.19 23.51
C LEU A 361 -4.94 -25.95 22.59
N GLY A 362 -4.99 -27.28 22.67
CA GLY A 362 -5.83 -28.12 21.82
C GLY A 362 -7.32 -27.87 22.01
N VAL A 363 -7.77 -27.74 23.28
CA VAL A 363 -9.19 -27.45 23.59
C VAL A 363 -9.62 -26.08 23.08
N THR A 364 -8.75 -25.05 23.23
CA THR A 364 -9.05 -23.70 22.76
C THR A 364 -9.03 -23.63 21.24
N ALA A 365 -8.06 -24.28 20.59
CA ALA A 365 -7.99 -24.33 19.12
C ALA A 365 -9.15 -25.10 18.47
N ALA A 366 -9.73 -26.06 19.17
CA ALA A 366 -10.87 -26.84 18.71
C ALA A 366 -12.22 -26.15 18.90
N ASP A 367 -12.27 -25.00 19.57
CA ASP A 367 -13.53 -24.25 19.72
C ASP A 367 -14.05 -23.80 18.33
N PRO A 368 -15.32 -24.09 17.99
CA PRO A 368 -15.86 -23.80 16.66
C PRO A 368 -15.94 -22.30 16.31
N ALA A 369 -15.77 -21.40 17.30
CA ALA A 369 -15.71 -19.96 17.08
C ALA A 369 -14.30 -19.45 16.78
N VAL A 370 -13.24 -20.30 16.93
CA VAL A 370 -11.83 -19.98 16.77
C VAL A 370 -11.32 -20.52 15.43
N ASP A 371 -10.94 -19.62 14.54
CA ASP A 371 -10.32 -19.94 13.23
C ASP A 371 -8.79 -19.84 13.27
N LEU A 372 -8.25 -19.09 14.23
CA LEU A 372 -6.82 -18.86 14.44
C LEU A 372 -6.51 -18.77 15.94
N LEU A 373 -5.50 -19.49 16.38
CA LEU A 373 -5.03 -19.41 17.76
C LEU A 373 -3.73 -18.58 17.83
N ALA A 374 -3.67 -17.59 18.73
CA ALA A 374 -2.43 -16.91 19.09
C ALA A 374 -1.98 -17.35 20.48
N VAL A 375 -0.72 -17.77 20.59
CA VAL A 375 -0.15 -18.30 21.83
C VAL A 375 1.02 -17.45 22.28
N TYR A 376 1.06 -17.08 23.55
CA TYR A 376 2.22 -16.43 24.17
C TYR A 376 2.68 -17.19 25.42
N ALA A 377 3.96 -17.57 25.46
CA ALA A 377 4.58 -18.12 26.64
C ALA A 377 6.06 -17.73 26.75
N LEU A 378 6.52 -17.44 27.97
CA LEU A 378 7.94 -17.24 28.26
C LEU A 378 8.63 -18.60 28.51
N THR A 379 9.89 -18.68 28.10
CA THR A 379 10.78 -19.73 28.55
C THR A 379 11.16 -19.48 30.03
N GLU A 380 10.78 -20.39 30.90
CA GLU A 380 11.09 -20.34 32.33
C GLU A 380 11.76 -21.63 32.77
N PRO A 381 12.65 -21.60 33.82
CA PRO A 381 13.21 -22.82 34.38
C PRO A 381 12.10 -23.79 34.79
N ASP A 382 12.28 -25.07 34.46
CA ASP A 382 11.34 -26.15 34.80
C ASP A 382 9.90 -25.95 34.27
N SER A 383 9.71 -25.09 33.24
CA SER A 383 8.43 -24.96 32.52
C SER A 383 8.38 -25.95 31.35
N VAL A 384 7.19 -26.06 30.74
CA VAL A 384 7.02 -26.89 29.54
C VAL A 384 7.75 -26.30 28.34
N ASP A 385 8.26 -27.17 27.50
CA ASP A 385 8.74 -26.80 26.17
C ASP A 385 7.56 -26.41 25.28
N VAL A 386 7.48 -25.14 24.91
CA VAL A 386 6.34 -24.54 24.18
C VAL A 386 6.19 -25.15 22.79
N ALA A 387 7.31 -25.46 22.11
CA ALA A 387 7.28 -26.09 20.80
C ALA A 387 6.72 -27.53 20.86
N SER A 388 7.11 -28.30 21.84
CA SER A 388 6.52 -29.63 22.08
C SER A 388 5.04 -29.52 22.42
N ALA A 389 4.67 -28.63 23.34
CA ALA A 389 3.26 -28.44 23.71
C ALA A 389 2.37 -28.03 22.52
N ALA A 390 2.86 -27.15 21.64
CA ALA A 390 2.14 -26.76 20.42
C ALA A 390 1.95 -27.94 19.44
N GLN A 391 2.98 -28.78 19.29
CA GLN A 391 2.93 -29.98 18.44
C GLN A 391 1.98 -31.05 19.06
N ASP A 392 2.08 -31.30 20.37
CA ASP A 392 1.20 -32.23 21.07
C ASP A 392 -0.27 -31.79 21.05
N ALA A 393 -0.51 -30.49 21.00
CA ALA A 393 -1.84 -29.90 20.81
C ALA A 393 -2.38 -30.06 19.39
N GLY A 394 -1.58 -30.53 18.43
CA GLY A 394 -1.96 -30.67 17.02
C GLY A 394 -2.03 -29.34 16.26
N LEU A 395 -1.34 -28.29 16.76
CA LEU A 395 -1.31 -27.01 16.06
C LEU A 395 -0.50 -27.13 14.75
N GLY A 396 -0.91 -26.42 13.70
CA GLY A 396 -0.28 -26.46 12.38
C GLY A 396 -1.26 -26.12 11.26
N ALA A 397 -1.13 -26.81 10.11
CA ALA A 397 -1.92 -26.52 8.91
C ALA A 397 -3.43 -26.68 9.10
N ASP A 398 -3.86 -27.74 9.81
CA ASP A 398 -5.28 -28.04 10.06
C ASP A 398 -5.85 -27.32 11.31
N SER A 399 -4.97 -26.79 12.16
CA SER A 399 -5.30 -25.99 13.34
C SER A 399 -4.39 -24.77 13.38
N PRO A 400 -4.77 -23.70 12.62
CA PRO A 400 -3.93 -22.53 12.41
C PRO A 400 -3.54 -21.84 13.71
N ALA A 401 -2.24 -21.60 13.89
CA ALA A 401 -1.75 -20.90 15.08
C ALA A 401 -0.55 -20.00 14.76
N VAL A 402 -0.37 -18.99 15.62
CA VAL A 402 0.82 -18.14 15.72
C VAL A 402 1.36 -18.27 17.13
N VAL A 403 2.64 -18.57 17.29
CA VAL A 403 3.23 -18.85 18.62
C VAL A 403 4.35 -17.85 18.91
N VAL A 404 4.33 -17.26 20.10
CA VAL A 404 5.43 -16.48 20.65
C VAL A 404 6.10 -17.28 21.76
N VAL A 405 7.36 -17.61 21.53
CA VAL A 405 8.24 -18.11 22.60
C VAL A 405 9.12 -16.95 23.05
N GLY A 406 8.77 -16.37 24.21
CA GLY A 406 9.50 -15.24 24.81
C GLY A 406 10.72 -15.73 25.61
N GLY A 407 11.80 -14.95 25.57
CA GLY A 407 13.04 -15.22 26.28
C GLY A 407 14.26 -14.69 25.53
N PRO A 408 15.48 -14.83 26.10
CA PRO A 408 16.73 -14.53 25.40
C PRO A 408 16.82 -15.32 24.10
N HIS A 409 17.40 -14.69 23.05
CA HIS A 409 17.41 -15.29 21.70
C HIS A 409 18.04 -16.71 21.69
N GLU A 410 19.15 -16.88 22.38
CA GLU A 410 19.88 -18.16 22.45
C GLU A 410 19.07 -19.28 23.16
N ASP A 411 18.21 -18.92 24.13
CA ASP A 411 17.39 -19.90 24.89
C ASP A 411 16.16 -20.36 24.08
N VAL A 412 15.66 -19.52 23.14
CA VAL A 412 14.41 -19.79 22.43
C VAL A 412 14.62 -20.15 20.94
N ALA A 413 15.83 -19.96 20.41
CA ALA A 413 16.13 -20.17 19.00
C ALA A 413 15.79 -21.60 18.52
N GLU A 414 16.12 -22.62 19.32
CA GLU A 414 15.82 -24.02 18.99
C GLU A 414 14.31 -24.26 18.95
N GLN A 415 13.56 -23.78 19.95
CA GLN A 415 12.11 -23.95 20.00
C GLN A 415 11.44 -23.25 18.80
N ARG A 416 11.87 -22.03 18.43
CA ARG A 416 11.36 -21.32 17.25
C ARG A 416 11.66 -22.09 15.96
N ALA A 417 12.89 -22.63 15.81
CA ALA A 417 13.24 -23.43 14.65
C ALA A 417 12.38 -24.71 14.54
N ARG A 418 12.09 -25.37 15.66
CA ARG A 418 11.20 -26.55 15.70
C ARG A 418 9.77 -26.21 15.34
N LEU A 419 9.22 -25.08 15.82
CA LEU A 419 7.91 -24.56 15.42
C LEU A 419 7.87 -24.27 13.92
N HIS A 420 8.86 -23.55 13.39
CA HIS A 420 8.95 -23.27 11.95
C HIS A 420 9.00 -24.55 11.10
N LYS A 421 9.77 -25.54 11.53
CA LYS A 421 9.85 -26.85 10.87
C LYS A 421 8.51 -27.61 10.90
N ALA A 422 7.70 -27.40 11.94
CA ALA A 422 6.35 -27.95 12.05
C ALA A 422 5.29 -27.15 11.29
N GLY A 423 5.67 -26.09 10.54
CA GLY A 423 4.74 -25.22 9.84
C GLY A 423 4.01 -24.23 10.74
N ILE A 424 4.49 -24.00 11.96
CA ILE A 424 3.90 -23.08 12.94
C ILE A 424 4.74 -21.79 12.96
N PRO A 425 4.17 -20.61 12.62
CA PRO A 425 4.86 -19.33 12.72
C PRO A 425 5.29 -19.04 14.17
N ALA A 426 6.59 -18.82 14.37
CA ALA A 426 7.15 -18.45 15.66
C ALA A 426 7.65 -16.99 15.61
N LEU A 427 7.06 -16.14 16.44
CA LEU A 427 7.32 -14.70 16.48
C LEU A 427 8.12 -14.31 17.73
N THR A 428 8.64 -13.07 17.72
CA THR A 428 9.57 -12.60 18.76
C THR A 428 8.89 -11.91 19.94
N GLY A 429 7.64 -11.47 19.79
CA GLY A 429 6.93 -10.77 20.86
C GLY A 429 5.46 -10.50 20.52
N PRO A 430 4.69 -9.90 21.45
CA PRO A 430 3.26 -9.67 21.27
C PRO A 430 2.92 -8.79 20.07
N THR A 431 3.71 -7.75 19.79
CA THR A 431 3.52 -6.87 18.64
C THR A 431 3.73 -7.63 17.32
N SER A 432 4.81 -8.41 17.21
CA SER A 432 5.06 -9.25 16.03
C SER A 432 3.94 -10.27 15.81
N ALA A 433 3.42 -10.88 16.91
CA ALA A 433 2.28 -11.78 16.82
C ALA A 433 1.00 -11.06 16.35
N ALA A 434 0.74 -9.86 16.85
CA ALA A 434 -0.41 -9.06 16.39
C ALA A 434 -0.29 -8.69 14.89
N ASN A 435 0.90 -8.33 14.42
CA ASN A 435 1.16 -8.08 13.00
C ASN A 435 0.89 -9.34 12.16
N ALA A 436 1.36 -10.51 12.60
CA ALA A 436 1.13 -11.79 11.94
C ALA A 436 -0.37 -12.16 11.91
N VAL A 437 -1.07 -12.03 13.04
CA VAL A 437 -2.51 -12.26 13.15
C VAL A 437 -3.27 -11.34 12.21
N ARG A 438 -2.96 -10.04 12.21
CA ARG A 438 -3.56 -9.05 11.30
C ARG A 438 -3.37 -9.45 9.84
N ALA A 439 -2.18 -9.91 9.46
CA ALA A 439 -1.86 -10.33 8.10
C ALA A 439 -2.68 -11.56 7.68
N LEU A 440 -2.74 -12.59 8.53
CA LEU A 440 -3.52 -13.82 8.27
C LEU A 440 -5.01 -13.53 8.12
N VAL A 441 -5.58 -12.72 9.02
CA VAL A 441 -7.00 -12.32 8.97
C VAL A 441 -7.27 -11.43 7.74
N THR A 442 -6.36 -10.51 7.41
CA THR A 442 -6.49 -9.65 6.24
C THR A 442 -6.45 -10.46 4.93
N ASP A 443 -5.53 -11.42 4.78
CA ASP A 443 -5.49 -12.30 3.60
C ASP A 443 -6.79 -13.10 3.45
N ALA A 444 -7.31 -13.64 4.55
CA ALA A 444 -8.57 -14.39 4.53
C ALA A 444 -9.76 -13.51 4.11
N ARG A 445 -9.89 -12.31 4.71
CA ARG A 445 -10.93 -11.33 4.40
C ARG A 445 -10.88 -10.87 2.95
N GLN A 446 -9.69 -10.55 2.44
CA GLN A 446 -9.53 -10.08 1.07
C GLN A 446 -9.84 -11.17 0.04
N ARG A 447 -9.43 -12.41 0.26
CA ARG A 447 -9.79 -13.53 -0.62
C ARG A 447 -11.30 -13.81 -0.61
N ALA A 448 -11.97 -13.67 0.51
CA ALA A 448 -13.42 -13.75 0.56
C ALA A 448 -14.10 -12.65 -0.27
N ARG A 449 -13.58 -11.40 -0.19
CA ARG A 449 -14.08 -10.26 -1.01
C ARG A 449 -13.84 -10.49 -2.50
N VAL A 450 -12.64 -10.90 -2.92
CA VAL A 450 -12.30 -11.16 -4.33
C VAL A 450 -13.17 -12.29 -4.91
N ALA A 451 -13.55 -13.27 -4.12
CA ALA A 451 -14.44 -14.34 -4.56
C ALA A 451 -15.86 -13.83 -4.89
N VAL A 452 -16.34 -12.79 -4.17
CA VAL A 452 -17.66 -12.17 -4.40
C VAL A 452 -17.64 -11.17 -5.56
N ALA A 453 -16.53 -10.48 -5.79
CA ALA A 453 -16.39 -9.39 -6.77
C ALA A 453 -16.45 -9.83 -8.27
N ARG A 454 -16.67 -11.11 -8.56
CA ARG A 454 -16.66 -11.66 -9.94
C ARG A 454 -17.92 -11.41 -10.76
N VAL A 455 -18.80 -10.49 -10.38
CA VAL A 455 -20.00 -10.15 -11.18
C VAL A 455 -19.62 -9.10 -12.21
N ALA A 456 -19.88 -9.40 -13.49
CA ALA A 456 -19.60 -8.56 -14.64
C ALA A 456 -20.23 -7.17 -14.51
N THR A 457 -19.52 -6.15 -15.00
CA THR A 457 -20.05 -4.81 -15.27
C THR A 457 -21.24 -4.90 -16.24
N ASP A 458 -22.28 -4.10 -15.99
CA ASP A 458 -23.40 -3.97 -16.92
C ASP A 458 -22.91 -3.23 -18.18
N PRO A 459 -22.89 -3.87 -19.37
CA PRO A 459 -22.42 -3.22 -20.60
C PRO A 459 -23.38 -2.14 -21.13
N GLY A 460 -24.45 -1.81 -20.40
CA GLY A 460 -25.47 -0.83 -20.81
C GLY A 460 -25.30 0.59 -20.25
N THR A 461 -24.25 0.87 -19.47
CA THR A 461 -24.06 2.20 -18.87
C THR A 461 -23.73 3.26 -19.90
N THR A 462 -24.46 4.39 -19.88
CA THR A 462 -24.23 5.53 -20.76
C THR A 462 -23.10 6.38 -20.17
N GLY A 463 -22.09 6.68 -20.99
CA GLY A 463 -21.03 7.61 -20.65
C GLY A 463 -21.49 9.07 -20.68
N VAL A 464 -20.67 9.96 -20.13
CA VAL A 464 -20.88 11.42 -20.17
C VAL A 464 -20.89 11.89 -21.63
N PRO A 465 -21.78 12.83 -22.02
CA PRO A 465 -21.71 13.49 -23.34
C PRO A 465 -20.36 14.20 -23.55
N GLY A 466 -19.86 14.20 -24.78
CA GLY A 466 -18.56 14.77 -25.15
C GLY A 466 -18.48 16.30 -25.19
N SER A 467 -19.38 17.03 -24.52
CA SER A 467 -19.36 18.49 -24.37
C SER A 467 -19.39 18.89 -22.91
N PRO A 468 -18.73 20.00 -22.52
CA PRO A 468 -18.77 20.49 -21.14
C PRO A 468 -20.21 20.70 -20.68
N LEU A 469 -20.53 20.19 -19.48
CA LEU A 469 -21.82 20.34 -18.83
C LEU A 469 -21.71 21.38 -17.70
N ASP A 470 -22.74 22.27 -17.62
CA ASP A 470 -22.94 23.04 -16.40
C ASP A 470 -23.54 22.14 -15.27
N GLU A 471 -23.74 22.68 -14.08
CA GLU A 471 -24.24 21.91 -12.94
C GLU A 471 -25.62 21.27 -13.21
N ASP A 472 -26.51 21.95 -13.93
CA ASP A 472 -27.83 21.40 -14.29
C ASP A 472 -27.69 20.21 -15.25
N GLY A 473 -26.83 20.32 -16.23
CA GLY A 473 -26.50 19.24 -17.16
C GLY A 473 -25.85 18.06 -16.44
N ALA A 474 -24.89 18.32 -15.55
CA ALA A 474 -24.23 17.28 -14.74
C ALA A 474 -25.24 16.56 -13.84
N LYS A 475 -26.09 17.26 -13.11
CA LYS A 475 -27.14 16.67 -12.27
C LYS A 475 -28.20 15.90 -13.09
N THR A 476 -28.51 16.37 -14.29
CA THR A 476 -29.39 15.67 -15.23
C THR A 476 -28.79 14.35 -15.66
N PHE A 477 -27.46 14.33 -15.95
CA PHE A 477 -26.72 13.12 -16.23
C PHE A 477 -26.72 12.17 -15.04
N LEU A 478 -26.47 12.65 -13.81
CA LEU A 478 -26.55 11.84 -12.60
C LEU A 478 -27.93 11.20 -12.42
N GLY A 479 -29.00 11.91 -12.80
CA GLY A 479 -30.36 11.37 -12.81
C GLY A 479 -30.52 10.13 -13.71
N THR A 480 -29.80 10.09 -14.85
CA THR A 480 -29.80 8.90 -15.74
C THR A 480 -29.13 7.67 -15.10
N LEU A 481 -28.24 7.91 -14.14
CA LEU A 481 -27.56 6.87 -13.34
C LEU A 481 -28.39 6.45 -12.09
N GLY A 482 -29.61 7.03 -11.93
CA GLY A 482 -30.45 6.77 -10.77
C GLY A 482 -30.01 7.48 -9.49
N ILE A 483 -29.13 8.49 -9.59
CA ILE A 483 -28.65 9.30 -8.48
C ILE A 483 -29.62 10.47 -8.26
N ARG A 484 -30.18 10.56 -7.05
CA ARG A 484 -31.17 11.60 -6.72
C ARG A 484 -30.48 12.97 -6.59
N THR A 485 -31.18 14.00 -7.09
CA THR A 485 -30.79 15.41 -6.97
C THR A 485 -31.99 16.23 -6.49
N PRO A 486 -31.80 17.39 -5.85
CA PRO A 486 -32.91 18.27 -5.49
C PRO A 486 -33.69 18.74 -6.73
N GLU A 487 -34.97 19.07 -6.51
CA GLU A 487 -35.75 19.76 -7.55
C GLU A 487 -35.14 21.13 -7.86
N ARG A 488 -34.92 21.42 -9.15
CA ARG A 488 -34.20 22.60 -9.59
C ARG A 488 -34.71 23.16 -10.90
N VAL A 489 -34.36 24.39 -11.17
CA VAL A 489 -34.66 25.09 -12.44
C VAL A 489 -33.44 25.88 -12.88
N ALA A 490 -32.96 25.60 -14.08
CA ALA A 490 -31.99 26.44 -14.78
C ALA A 490 -32.71 27.68 -15.31
N CYS A 491 -32.17 28.87 -15.07
CA CYS A 491 -32.76 30.16 -15.38
C CYS A 491 -31.77 30.99 -16.20
N ASP A 492 -32.21 31.47 -17.35
CA ASP A 492 -31.41 32.32 -18.22
C ASP A 492 -31.59 33.80 -17.86
N THR A 493 -32.64 34.17 -17.11
CA THR A 493 -32.96 35.54 -16.68
C THR A 493 -33.35 35.60 -15.22
N ARG A 494 -33.29 36.80 -14.63
CA ARG A 494 -33.76 37.05 -13.25
C ARG A 494 -35.26 36.77 -13.09
N GLU A 495 -36.07 37.09 -14.09
CA GLU A 495 -37.52 36.83 -14.10
C GLU A 495 -37.83 35.35 -14.06
N GLU A 496 -36.99 34.51 -14.71
CA GLU A 496 -37.10 33.07 -14.61
C GLU A 496 -36.69 32.57 -13.21
N ALA A 497 -35.66 33.17 -12.63
CA ALA A 497 -35.24 32.86 -11.25
C ALA A 497 -36.34 33.18 -10.21
N HIS A 498 -37.06 34.30 -10.39
CA HIS A 498 -38.23 34.61 -9.57
C HIS A 498 -39.37 33.59 -9.73
N ARG A 499 -39.70 33.20 -10.94
CA ARG A 499 -40.72 32.15 -11.20
C ARG A 499 -40.29 30.79 -10.61
N ALA A 500 -39.02 30.47 -10.72
CA ALA A 500 -38.46 29.24 -10.13
C ALA A 500 -38.54 29.28 -8.60
N PHE A 501 -38.22 30.42 -7.99
CA PHE A 501 -38.36 30.64 -6.55
C PHE A 501 -39.82 30.47 -6.10
N GLU A 502 -40.79 31.11 -6.77
CA GLU A 502 -42.21 30.95 -6.44
C GLU A 502 -42.67 29.50 -6.51
N ARG A 503 -42.13 28.71 -7.49
CA ARG A 503 -42.45 27.28 -7.63
C ARG A 503 -41.83 26.42 -6.56
N LEU A 504 -40.58 26.69 -6.15
CA LEU A 504 -39.80 25.81 -5.26
C LEU A 504 -39.92 26.20 -3.79
N ALA A 505 -40.25 27.46 -3.46
CA ALA A 505 -40.37 27.95 -2.09
C ALA A 505 -41.77 27.73 -1.48
N VAL A 506 -42.59 26.85 -2.06
CA VAL A 506 -43.96 26.57 -1.60
C VAL A 506 -43.95 26.07 -0.14
N GLY A 507 -44.88 26.60 0.66
CA GLY A 507 -45.01 26.20 2.07
C GLY A 507 -43.93 26.76 3.00
N GLY A 508 -43.19 27.80 2.59
CA GLY A 508 -42.14 28.44 3.36
C GLY A 508 -40.79 27.67 3.34
N GLN A 509 -40.65 26.79 2.39
CA GLN A 509 -39.35 26.14 2.11
C GLN A 509 -38.35 27.18 1.59
N SER A 510 -37.07 26.98 1.93
CA SER A 510 -36.00 27.81 1.40
C SER A 510 -35.41 27.18 0.14
N VAL A 511 -34.77 28.02 -0.68
CA VAL A 511 -34.05 27.58 -1.87
C VAL A 511 -32.58 27.96 -1.82
N ALA A 512 -31.77 27.29 -2.62
CA ALA A 512 -30.41 27.68 -2.95
C ALA A 512 -30.39 28.35 -4.32
N VAL A 513 -29.56 29.38 -4.49
CA VAL A 513 -29.31 30.04 -5.77
C VAL A 513 -27.83 29.93 -6.07
N LYS A 514 -27.53 29.42 -7.24
CA LYS A 514 -26.13 29.16 -7.67
C LYS A 514 -25.88 29.81 -9.03
N VAL A 515 -24.63 30.26 -9.25
CA VAL A 515 -24.19 30.62 -10.61
C VAL A 515 -24.19 29.37 -11.49
N LEU A 516 -24.71 29.48 -12.70
CA LEU A 516 -24.77 28.39 -13.68
C LEU A 516 -23.87 28.70 -14.88
N ASP A 517 -22.62 28.18 -14.80
CA ASP A 517 -21.60 28.34 -15.83
C ASP A 517 -20.68 27.13 -15.82
N ALA A 518 -20.52 26.47 -16.95
CA ALA A 518 -19.67 25.27 -17.08
C ALA A 518 -18.17 25.56 -16.88
N ALA A 519 -17.72 26.81 -17.00
CA ALA A 519 -16.34 27.23 -16.78
C ALA A 519 -16.00 27.43 -15.27
N ILE A 520 -17.03 27.49 -14.41
CA ILE A 520 -16.85 27.71 -12.96
C ILE A 520 -16.99 26.41 -12.22
N LEU A 521 -15.86 25.80 -11.82
CA LEU A 521 -15.83 24.54 -11.08
C LEU A 521 -16.04 24.76 -9.57
N HIS A 522 -15.38 25.78 -8.95
CA HIS A 522 -15.40 26.04 -7.51
C HIS A 522 -16.31 27.22 -7.16
N LYS A 523 -17.59 27.06 -7.35
CA LYS A 523 -18.62 28.10 -7.16
C LYS A 523 -18.66 28.70 -5.77
N THR A 524 -18.44 27.88 -4.74
CA THR A 524 -18.47 28.30 -3.32
C THR A 524 -17.36 29.29 -3.00
N GLU A 525 -16.14 29.08 -3.51
CA GLU A 525 -14.97 29.92 -3.24
C GLU A 525 -15.13 31.35 -3.75
N ILE A 526 -15.81 31.51 -4.89
CA ILE A 526 -16.08 32.82 -5.50
C ILE A 526 -17.40 33.45 -5.02
N GLY A 527 -18.08 32.84 -4.05
CA GLY A 527 -19.38 33.31 -3.55
C GLY A 527 -20.54 33.08 -4.53
N GLY A 528 -20.36 32.13 -5.46
CA GLY A 528 -21.36 31.77 -6.49
C GLY A 528 -22.50 30.87 -5.96
N VAL A 529 -22.57 30.59 -4.67
CA VAL A 529 -23.61 29.79 -4.02
C VAL A 529 -24.24 30.58 -2.88
N ARG A 530 -25.55 30.74 -2.90
CA ARG A 530 -26.35 31.41 -1.86
C ARG A 530 -27.42 30.46 -1.35
N LEU A 531 -27.40 30.19 -0.04
CA LEU A 531 -28.23 29.19 0.61
C LEU A 531 -29.31 29.82 1.49
N GLY A 532 -30.43 29.12 1.66
CA GLY A 532 -31.44 29.45 2.65
C GLY A 532 -32.33 30.63 2.29
N ILE A 533 -32.48 30.94 1.01
CA ILE A 533 -33.31 32.04 0.48
C ILE A 533 -34.79 31.74 0.70
N ARG A 534 -35.53 32.64 1.38
CA ARG A 534 -36.91 32.44 1.79
C ARG A 534 -37.87 33.53 1.30
N THR A 535 -37.31 34.66 0.92
CA THR A 535 -38.10 35.83 0.47
C THR A 535 -37.64 36.37 -0.89
N PRO A 536 -38.50 37.04 -1.64
CA PRO A 536 -38.09 37.67 -2.91
C PRO A 536 -36.96 38.69 -2.74
N ALA A 537 -36.93 39.42 -1.63
CA ALA A 537 -35.88 40.40 -1.35
C ALA A 537 -34.51 39.69 -1.09
N GLU A 538 -34.50 38.57 -0.42
CA GLU A 538 -33.30 37.74 -0.26
C GLU A 538 -32.83 37.13 -1.60
N LEU A 539 -33.79 36.80 -2.47
CA LEU A 539 -33.48 36.33 -3.81
C LEU A 539 -32.80 37.43 -4.65
N ASP A 540 -33.36 38.65 -4.65
CA ASP A 540 -32.76 39.78 -5.34
C ASP A 540 -31.34 40.06 -4.85
N ALA A 541 -31.12 40.07 -3.56
CA ALA A 541 -29.80 40.24 -2.95
C ALA A 541 -28.81 39.09 -3.33
N ALA A 542 -29.31 37.86 -3.45
CA ALA A 542 -28.51 36.73 -3.91
C ALA A 542 -28.12 36.83 -5.37
N LEU A 543 -29.06 37.23 -6.25
CA LEU A 543 -28.82 37.45 -7.67
C LEU A 543 -27.84 38.63 -7.89
N ASP A 544 -27.99 39.74 -7.14
CA ASP A 544 -27.07 40.87 -7.19
C ASP A 544 -25.64 40.46 -6.80
N ALA A 545 -25.50 39.62 -5.77
CA ALA A 545 -24.22 39.17 -5.33
C ALA A 545 -23.55 38.21 -6.34
N ILE A 546 -24.34 37.39 -7.03
CA ILE A 546 -23.83 36.50 -8.08
C ILE A 546 -23.42 37.30 -9.30
N ASP A 547 -24.20 38.34 -9.67
CA ASP A 547 -23.90 39.22 -10.81
C ASP A 547 -22.61 40.04 -10.56
N ALA A 548 -22.31 40.35 -9.33
CA ALA A 548 -21.13 41.13 -8.95
C ALA A 548 -19.82 40.30 -8.96
N ILE A 549 -19.84 38.97 -9.23
CA ILE A 549 -18.64 38.12 -9.27
C ILE A 549 -17.80 38.52 -10.50
N ASP A 550 -16.59 39.04 -10.31
CA ASP A 550 -15.66 39.41 -11.37
C ASP A 550 -15.02 38.20 -12.05
N GLY A 551 -14.62 38.35 -13.32
CA GLY A 551 -13.79 37.38 -14.04
C GLY A 551 -14.54 36.24 -14.73
N THR A 552 -15.84 36.14 -14.59
CA THR A 552 -16.66 35.21 -15.37
C THR A 552 -17.11 35.89 -16.65
N GLY A 553 -16.31 35.74 -17.69
CA GLY A 553 -16.67 36.24 -19.02
C GLY A 553 -17.85 35.46 -19.59
N SER A 554 -19.08 35.76 -19.14
CA SER A 554 -20.26 35.31 -19.88
C SER A 554 -20.24 35.98 -21.23
N THR A 555 -19.74 35.31 -22.26
CA THR A 555 -19.89 35.64 -23.66
C THR A 555 -21.27 35.25 -24.19
N ALA A 556 -22.18 34.80 -23.31
CA ALA A 556 -23.54 34.46 -23.68
C ALA A 556 -24.34 35.76 -24.02
N PRO A 557 -25.08 35.81 -25.10
CA PRO A 557 -25.86 36.99 -25.54
C PRO A 557 -26.99 37.42 -24.57
N GLY A 558 -27.15 36.75 -23.40
CA GLY A 558 -28.26 36.96 -22.46
C GLY A 558 -27.89 37.35 -21.03
N GLY A 559 -26.61 37.47 -20.66
CA GLY A 559 -26.21 37.74 -19.27
C GLY A 559 -25.86 36.47 -18.47
N ARG A 560 -25.83 36.59 -17.14
CA ARG A 560 -25.58 35.45 -16.23
C ARG A 560 -26.77 34.50 -16.19
N ARG A 561 -26.44 33.20 -16.05
CA ARG A 561 -27.43 32.15 -15.80
C ARG A 561 -27.39 31.73 -14.32
N TYR A 562 -28.52 31.28 -13.84
CA TYR A 562 -28.69 30.88 -12.44
C TYR A 562 -29.31 29.49 -12.36
N LEU A 563 -28.97 28.77 -11.27
CA LEU A 563 -29.65 27.55 -10.86
C LEU A 563 -30.40 27.83 -9.56
N VAL A 564 -31.73 27.77 -9.59
CA VAL A 564 -32.57 27.83 -8.40
C VAL A 564 -32.96 26.42 -7.99
N GLU A 565 -32.65 26.03 -6.75
CA GLU A 565 -32.74 24.64 -6.29
C GLU A 565 -33.42 24.58 -4.93
N ALA A 566 -34.28 23.58 -4.71
CA ALA A 566 -34.89 23.33 -3.40
C ALA A 566 -33.81 22.96 -2.40
N MET A 567 -33.85 23.51 -1.17
CA MET A 567 -32.94 23.14 -0.11
C MET A 567 -33.15 21.69 0.29
N ALA A 568 -32.08 20.91 0.30
CA ALA A 568 -32.11 19.55 0.82
C ALA A 568 -32.21 19.52 2.35
N PRO A 569 -32.76 18.46 2.95
CA PRO A 569 -32.74 18.24 4.38
C PRO A 569 -31.32 18.25 4.95
N THR A 570 -31.20 18.47 6.25
CA THR A 570 -29.94 18.32 6.97
C THR A 570 -29.44 16.87 6.93
N GLY A 571 -28.13 16.68 6.96
CA GLY A 571 -27.56 15.34 6.88
C GLY A 571 -26.04 15.33 7.04
N VAL A 572 -25.40 14.23 6.69
CA VAL A 572 -23.95 14.06 6.65
C VAL A 572 -23.47 14.19 5.21
N ASP A 573 -22.52 15.09 4.98
CA ASP A 573 -21.97 15.32 3.67
C ASP A 573 -20.81 14.37 3.37
N LEU A 574 -20.90 13.69 2.22
CA LEU A 574 -19.89 12.82 1.64
C LEU A 574 -19.34 13.48 0.36
N VAL A 575 -18.13 13.11 -0.01
CA VAL A 575 -17.59 13.30 -1.36
C VAL A 575 -17.54 11.95 -2.08
N LEU A 576 -17.95 11.92 -3.32
CA LEU A 576 -17.84 10.75 -4.19
C LEU A 576 -17.39 11.21 -5.57
N GLY A 577 -16.25 10.70 -6.03
CA GLY A 577 -15.69 11.04 -7.34
C GLY A 577 -15.22 9.82 -8.10
N ALA A 578 -15.26 9.88 -9.42
CA ALA A 578 -14.60 8.94 -10.32
C ALA A 578 -13.65 9.74 -11.22
N ARG A 579 -12.38 9.33 -11.32
CA ARG A 579 -11.37 10.01 -12.13
C ARG A 579 -10.41 9.03 -12.78
N HIS A 580 -9.72 9.47 -13.83
CA HIS A 580 -8.64 8.71 -14.43
C HIS A 580 -7.33 8.91 -13.67
N ASP A 581 -6.83 7.85 -13.02
CA ASP A 581 -5.47 7.81 -12.48
C ASP A 581 -4.50 7.53 -13.64
N PRO A 582 -3.39 8.29 -13.77
CA PRO A 582 -2.47 8.14 -14.90
C PRO A 582 -1.78 6.77 -14.97
N VAL A 583 -1.72 6.04 -13.86
CA VAL A 583 -1.04 4.74 -13.76
C VAL A 583 -2.04 3.59 -13.75
N PHE A 584 -3.14 3.73 -12.99
CA PHE A 584 -4.07 2.63 -12.73
C PHE A 584 -5.36 2.69 -13.56
N GLY A 585 -5.57 3.77 -14.33
CA GLY A 585 -6.81 3.98 -15.10
C GLY A 585 -7.96 4.50 -14.21
N PRO A 586 -9.23 4.18 -14.53
CA PRO A 586 -10.37 4.74 -13.80
C PRO A 586 -10.38 4.29 -12.34
N VAL A 587 -10.53 5.24 -11.40
CA VAL A 587 -10.65 5.01 -9.95
C VAL A 587 -11.84 5.74 -9.38
N VAL A 588 -12.45 5.20 -8.34
CA VAL A 588 -13.50 5.82 -7.53
C VAL A 588 -12.92 6.19 -6.17
N LEU A 589 -13.22 7.39 -5.72
CA LEU A 589 -12.84 7.94 -4.44
C LEU A 589 -14.10 8.27 -3.64
N ALA A 590 -14.16 7.85 -2.40
CA ALA A 590 -15.22 8.17 -1.44
C ALA A 590 -14.64 8.67 -0.14
N GLY A 591 -15.20 9.72 0.44
CA GLY A 591 -14.77 10.27 1.72
C GLY A 591 -15.88 11.06 2.41
N LEU A 592 -15.59 11.61 3.58
CA LEU A 592 -16.45 12.64 4.15
C LEU A 592 -16.32 13.92 3.31
N GLY A 593 -17.41 14.67 3.14
CA GLY A 593 -17.44 15.96 2.48
C GLY A 593 -17.24 17.14 3.45
N GLY A 594 -17.06 18.34 2.88
CA GLY A 594 -16.88 19.58 3.62
C GLY A 594 -15.42 19.86 4.00
N THR A 595 -15.14 21.11 4.39
CA THR A 595 -13.78 21.64 4.62
C THR A 595 -12.95 20.89 5.65
N ALA A 596 -13.58 20.28 6.67
CA ALA A 596 -12.87 19.47 7.68
C ALA A 596 -12.40 18.12 7.11
N ALA A 597 -13.13 17.57 6.17
CA ALA A 597 -12.81 16.28 5.57
C ALA A 597 -11.62 16.37 4.59
N GLU A 598 -11.49 17.47 3.87
CA GLU A 598 -10.32 17.75 3.02
C GLU A 598 -9.03 17.81 3.86
N ALA A 599 -9.10 18.45 5.04
CA ALA A 599 -7.97 18.53 5.98
C ALA A 599 -7.57 17.15 6.54
N LEU A 600 -8.52 16.24 6.75
CA LEU A 600 -8.26 14.91 7.31
C LEU A 600 -7.84 13.91 6.24
N ALA A 601 -8.14 14.17 4.97
CA ALA A 601 -7.89 13.29 3.83
C ALA A 601 -8.35 11.83 4.10
N ASP A 602 -9.50 11.68 4.79
CA ASP A 602 -10.12 10.40 5.13
C ASP A 602 -10.91 9.89 3.91
N VAL A 603 -10.24 9.09 3.08
CA VAL A 603 -10.76 8.64 1.79
C VAL A 603 -10.51 7.15 1.57
N ALA A 604 -11.51 6.48 1.00
CA ALA A 604 -11.41 5.13 0.44
C ALA A 604 -11.31 5.21 -1.08
N ILE A 605 -10.47 4.36 -1.69
CA ILE A 605 -10.23 4.34 -3.15
C ILE A 605 -10.47 2.92 -3.67
N ARG A 606 -11.09 2.82 -4.86
CA ARG A 606 -11.24 1.57 -5.62
C ARG A 606 -10.94 1.80 -7.11
N LEU A 607 -10.35 0.80 -7.75
CA LEU A 607 -10.19 0.75 -9.19
C LEU A 607 -11.50 0.30 -9.84
N ALA A 608 -11.80 0.87 -11.01
CA ALA A 608 -12.82 0.32 -11.89
C ALA A 608 -12.24 -0.85 -12.75
N PRO A 609 -13.06 -1.82 -13.19
CA PRO A 609 -14.49 -1.96 -12.92
C PRO A 609 -14.77 -2.32 -11.46
N LEU A 610 -15.84 -1.78 -10.90
CA LEU A 610 -16.19 -1.86 -9.48
C LEU A 610 -17.58 -2.45 -9.30
N SER A 611 -17.70 -3.57 -8.60
CA SER A 611 -19.01 -4.14 -8.29
C SER A 611 -19.72 -3.33 -7.19
N PRO A 612 -21.09 -3.27 -7.19
CA PRO A 612 -21.82 -2.60 -6.12
C PRO A 612 -21.52 -3.15 -4.72
N ALA A 613 -21.28 -4.46 -4.59
CA ALA A 613 -20.92 -5.09 -3.33
C ALA A 613 -19.54 -4.65 -2.81
N GLU A 614 -18.58 -4.49 -3.70
CA GLU A 614 -17.23 -4.01 -3.37
C GLU A 614 -17.25 -2.52 -3.02
N ALA A 615 -18.01 -1.73 -3.76
CA ALA A 615 -18.21 -0.30 -3.49
C ALA A 615 -18.92 -0.07 -2.14
N ALA A 616 -19.87 -0.91 -1.78
CA ALA A 616 -20.62 -0.85 -0.52
C ALA A 616 -19.72 -0.95 0.72
N ALA A 617 -18.53 -1.53 0.59
CA ALA A 617 -17.55 -1.65 1.69
C ALA A 617 -16.67 -0.40 1.85
N MET A 618 -16.65 0.55 0.91
CA MET A 618 -15.78 1.73 0.99
C MET A 618 -16.05 2.62 2.22
N PRO A 619 -17.30 2.90 2.61
CA PRO A 619 -17.60 3.71 3.79
C PRO A 619 -17.08 3.11 5.11
N ASP A 620 -16.92 1.80 5.20
CA ASP A 620 -16.45 1.11 6.40
C ASP A 620 -14.93 1.29 6.63
N GLU A 621 -14.20 1.74 5.62
CA GLU A 621 -12.76 2.02 5.68
C GLU A 621 -12.47 3.44 6.18
N LEU A 622 -13.49 4.32 6.26
CA LEU A 622 -13.33 5.69 6.72
C LEU A 622 -13.11 5.74 8.24
N ALA A 623 -12.18 6.56 8.70
CA ALA A 623 -11.93 6.77 10.11
C ALA A 623 -13.17 7.32 10.82
N ALA A 624 -13.93 8.17 10.13
CA ALA A 624 -15.15 8.80 10.65
C ALA A 624 -16.44 8.01 10.32
N ARG A 625 -16.35 6.71 9.98
CA ARG A 625 -17.49 5.85 9.64
C ARG A 625 -18.66 5.89 10.63
N ALA A 626 -18.38 6.14 11.93
CA ALA A 626 -19.41 6.24 12.96
C ALA A 626 -20.50 7.30 12.63
N LEU A 627 -20.15 8.36 11.90
CA LEU A 627 -21.09 9.38 11.44
C LEU A 627 -22.12 8.80 10.45
N LEU A 628 -21.76 7.73 9.76
CA LEU A 628 -22.59 7.05 8.76
C LEU A 628 -23.47 5.96 9.38
N ASP A 629 -23.26 5.63 10.66
CA ASP A 629 -23.94 4.57 11.42
C ASP A 629 -24.96 5.13 12.44
N GLY A 630 -25.49 6.34 12.18
CA GLY A 630 -26.52 6.93 13.04
C GLY A 630 -25.97 7.63 14.30
N TRP A 631 -24.73 8.12 14.29
CA TRP A 631 -24.13 8.82 15.43
C TRP A 631 -25.05 9.91 15.99
N ARG A 632 -25.36 9.83 17.30
CA ARG A 632 -26.24 10.77 18.03
C ARG A 632 -27.63 10.94 17.42
N GLY A 633 -28.19 9.88 16.80
CA GLY A 633 -29.50 9.92 16.15
C GLY A 633 -29.46 10.52 14.74
N GLY A 634 -28.30 10.62 14.14
CA GLY A 634 -28.12 11.00 12.73
C GLY A 634 -28.61 9.92 11.77
N PRO A 635 -28.55 10.18 10.47
CA PRO A 635 -28.97 9.22 9.44
C PRO A 635 -28.03 8.03 9.40
N VAL A 636 -28.57 6.88 8.96
CA VAL A 636 -27.83 5.62 8.74
C VAL A 636 -27.65 5.42 7.25
N LEU A 637 -26.42 5.20 6.80
CA LEU A 637 -26.12 4.95 5.39
C LEU A 637 -26.59 3.56 4.96
N ASP A 638 -27.44 3.50 3.95
CA ASP A 638 -27.66 2.26 3.20
C ASP A 638 -26.43 1.96 2.31
N ARG A 639 -25.62 0.98 2.78
CA ARG A 639 -24.40 0.55 2.05
C ARG A 639 -24.71 0.05 0.64
N ALA A 640 -25.87 -0.57 0.43
CA ALA A 640 -26.27 -1.07 -0.88
C ALA A 640 -26.64 0.07 -1.82
N GLU A 641 -27.32 1.12 -1.34
CA GLU A 641 -27.58 2.35 -2.12
C GLU A 641 -26.24 3.01 -2.50
N PHE A 642 -25.36 3.21 -1.53
CA PHE A 642 -24.04 3.79 -1.78
C PHE A 642 -23.24 2.98 -2.81
N GLY A 643 -23.23 1.66 -2.66
CA GLY A 643 -22.53 0.76 -3.57
C GLY A 643 -23.04 0.87 -5.02
N ARG A 644 -24.35 0.97 -5.21
CA ARG A 644 -24.95 1.18 -6.55
C ARG A 644 -24.52 2.52 -7.14
N VAL A 645 -24.57 3.60 -6.34
CA VAL A 645 -24.18 4.95 -6.79
C VAL A 645 -22.72 5.01 -7.21
N ALA A 646 -21.82 4.46 -6.36
CA ALA A 646 -20.39 4.47 -6.64
C ALA A 646 -20.01 3.59 -7.84
N ALA A 647 -20.62 2.42 -7.99
CA ALA A 647 -20.41 1.56 -9.15
C ALA A 647 -20.92 2.20 -10.45
N ALA A 648 -22.10 2.81 -10.42
CA ALA A 648 -22.65 3.51 -11.57
C ALA A 648 -21.76 4.67 -12.03
N LEU A 649 -21.14 5.39 -11.08
CA LEU A 649 -20.18 6.46 -11.38
C LEU A 649 -18.90 5.92 -12.03
N ALA A 650 -18.38 4.78 -11.52
CA ALA A 650 -17.23 4.09 -12.10
C ALA A 650 -17.49 3.67 -13.56
N ASP A 651 -18.63 3.04 -13.80
CA ASP A 651 -19.03 2.55 -15.11
C ASP A 651 -19.28 3.71 -16.09
N ALA A 652 -19.91 4.81 -15.60
CA ALA A 652 -20.12 6.04 -16.39
C ALA A 652 -18.80 6.65 -16.85
N LEU A 653 -17.81 6.79 -15.96
CA LEU A 653 -16.49 7.30 -16.34
C LEU A 653 -15.80 6.37 -17.36
N ALA A 654 -15.84 5.06 -17.13
CA ALA A 654 -15.22 4.09 -18.03
C ALA A 654 -15.87 4.06 -19.43
N ALA A 655 -17.16 4.38 -19.53
CA ALA A 655 -17.90 4.49 -20.79
C ALA A 655 -17.80 5.87 -21.45
N SER A 656 -17.17 6.85 -20.79
CA SER A 656 -17.07 8.24 -21.26
C SER A 656 -15.95 8.43 -22.30
N PRO A 657 -16.02 9.48 -23.13
CA PRO A 657 -14.91 9.85 -24.00
C PRO A 657 -13.61 10.09 -23.21
N PRO A 658 -12.42 9.89 -23.83
CA PRO A 658 -11.12 10.02 -23.16
C PRO A 658 -10.82 11.45 -22.64
N ASP A 659 -11.52 12.46 -23.11
CA ASP A 659 -11.39 13.84 -22.65
C ASP A 659 -12.16 14.13 -21.35
N VAL A 660 -13.04 13.22 -20.89
CA VAL A 660 -13.65 13.31 -19.57
C VAL A 660 -12.64 12.82 -18.53
N ALA A 661 -12.09 13.75 -17.77
CA ALA A 661 -11.06 13.45 -16.76
C ALA A 661 -11.66 12.97 -15.43
N GLU A 662 -12.79 13.58 -15.01
CA GLU A 662 -13.36 13.35 -13.68
C GLU A 662 -14.87 13.61 -13.66
N ILE A 663 -15.60 12.87 -12.85
CA ILE A 663 -16.97 13.08 -12.44
C ILE A 663 -16.98 13.18 -10.92
N GLU A 664 -17.33 14.35 -10.35
CA GLU A 664 -17.34 14.60 -8.90
C GLU A 664 -18.73 14.96 -8.41
N ILE A 665 -19.10 14.40 -7.26
CA ILE A 665 -20.28 14.77 -6.47
C ILE A 665 -19.79 15.27 -5.12
N ASN A 666 -19.89 16.57 -4.87
CA ASN A 666 -19.42 17.19 -3.64
C ASN A 666 -20.26 18.42 -3.26
N PRO A 667 -21.22 18.27 -2.30
CA PRO A 667 -21.44 17.09 -1.50
C PRO A 667 -22.50 16.09 -2.05
N LEU A 668 -22.27 14.83 -1.74
CA LEU A 668 -23.30 13.78 -1.74
C LEU A 668 -23.84 13.68 -0.31
N ARG A 669 -25.06 14.19 -0.06
CA ARG A 669 -25.60 14.26 1.29
C ARG A 669 -26.38 13.03 1.66
N LEU A 670 -26.00 12.41 2.80
CA LEU A 670 -26.78 11.38 3.47
C LEU A 670 -27.87 12.04 4.32
N THR A 671 -29.13 11.82 3.98
CA THR A 671 -30.31 12.28 4.70
C THR A 671 -31.07 11.11 5.33
N ALA A 672 -32.14 11.41 6.08
CA ALA A 672 -33.04 10.36 6.59
C ALA A 672 -33.72 9.55 5.45
N ASP A 673 -33.84 10.13 4.25
CA ASP A 673 -34.48 9.52 3.08
C ASP A 673 -33.45 8.90 2.11
N GLY A 674 -32.16 8.78 2.53
CA GLY A 674 -31.05 8.24 1.74
C GLY A 674 -30.19 9.32 1.08
N LEU A 675 -29.42 8.95 0.05
CA LEU A 675 -28.43 9.81 -0.59
C LEU A 675 -29.03 10.82 -1.58
N ILE A 676 -28.49 12.06 -1.61
CA ILE A 676 -28.89 13.10 -2.54
C ILE A 676 -27.66 13.94 -2.96
N ALA A 677 -27.43 14.09 -4.26
CA ALA A 677 -26.32 14.87 -4.80
C ALA A 677 -26.67 16.36 -4.85
N LEU A 678 -25.96 17.19 -4.07
CA LEU A 678 -26.22 18.63 -3.97
C LEU A 678 -25.39 19.48 -4.91
N ASP A 679 -24.23 19.00 -5.31
CA ASP A 679 -23.42 19.60 -6.37
C ASP A 679 -22.78 18.49 -7.21
N ALA A 680 -22.57 18.77 -8.49
CA ALA A 680 -21.95 17.85 -9.42
C ALA A 680 -21.11 18.62 -10.44
N VAL A 681 -19.89 18.13 -10.67
CA VAL A 681 -18.95 18.68 -11.62
C VAL A 681 -18.43 17.57 -12.53
N ILE A 682 -18.33 17.85 -13.82
CA ILE A 682 -17.70 16.96 -14.81
C ILE A 682 -16.56 17.74 -15.46
N VAL A 683 -15.34 17.23 -15.25
CA VAL A 683 -14.12 17.89 -15.73
C VAL A 683 -13.66 17.25 -17.04
N HIS A 684 -13.38 18.10 -18.04
CA HIS A 684 -12.77 17.68 -19.31
C HIS A 684 -11.31 18.11 -19.38
N THR A 685 -10.45 17.28 -19.96
CA THR A 685 -9.04 17.62 -20.21
C THR A 685 -8.96 18.79 -21.21
N GLY A 686 -8.18 19.83 -20.85
CA GLY A 686 -8.00 21.01 -21.72
C GLY A 686 -9.05 22.09 -21.57
N ALA A 687 -10.03 21.97 -20.68
CA ALA A 687 -10.94 23.08 -20.35
C ALA A 687 -10.15 24.17 -19.59
N ALA A 688 -10.24 25.42 -20.07
CA ALA A 688 -9.68 26.56 -19.35
C ALA A 688 -10.52 26.83 -18.10
N THR A 689 -9.95 26.57 -16.93
CA THR A 689 -10.60 26.79 -15.64
C THR A 689 -10.35 28.20 -15.12
N VAL A 690 -11.41 28.91 -14.72
CA VAL A 690 -11.31 30.20 -14.01
C VAL A 690 -11.01 29.90 -12.54
N HIS A 691 -9.78 30.18 -12.11
CA HIS A 691 -9.37 30.07 -10.70
C HIS A 691 -9.63 31.38 -9.99
N GLY A 692 -10.30 31.35 -8.84
CA GLY A 692 -10.38 32.48 -7.93
C GLY A 692 -8.98 32.83 -7.38
N THR A 693 -8.67 34.12 -7.20
CA THR A 693 -7.39 34.62 -6.68
C THR A 693 -7.31 34.44 -5.16
N GLY A 694 -7.37 33.20 -4.70
CA GLY A 694 -7.18 32.83 -3.28
C GLY A 694 -6.47 31.48 -3.21
N ALA A 695 -5.22 31.45 -2.78
CA ALA A 695 -4.33 30.31 -2.54
C ALA A 695 -4.57 29.11 -3.46
N GLY A 696 -3.92 29.13 -4.63
CA GLY A 696 -4.17 28.15 -5.69
C GLY A 696 -3.73 26.75 -5.34
N ILE A 697 -4.64 25.81 -5.55
CA ILE A 697 -4.28 24.43 -5.92
C ILE A 697 -4.22 24.45 -7.45
N GLU A 698 -3.02 24.45 -8.01
CA GLU A 698 -2.82 24.32 -9.44
C GLU A 698 -3.20 22.90 -9.88
N HIS A 699 -4.34 22.78 -10.56
CA HIS A 699 -4.65 21.59 -11.36
C HIS A 699 -3.88 21.66 -12.69
N THR A 700 -2.60 21.41 -12.65
CA THR A 700 -1.87 20.92 -13.82
C THR A 700 -2.13 19.42 -13.90
N GLY A 701 -2.43 18.87 -15.08
CA GLY A 701 -2.82 17.48 -15.34
C GLY A 701 -1.85 16.38 -14.87
N ALA A 702 -1.31 16.55 -13.69
CA ALA A 702 -0.56 15.61 -12.85
C ALA A 702 -1.13 15.75 -11.45
N GLY A 703 -1.60 14.68 -10.87
CA GLY A 703 -2.33 14.49 -9.62
C GLY A 703 -2.21 15.58 -8.55
N ILE A 704 -3.19 15.68 -7.68
CA ILE A 704 -3.23 16.60 -6.54
C ILE A 704 -1.92 16.48 -5.74
N GLU A 705 -0.96 17.37 -5.99
CA GLU A 705 0.21 17.57 -5.16
C GLU A 705 -0.12 18.67 -4.15
N HIS A 706 -0.24 18.31 -2.88
CA HIS A 706 -0.29 19.25 -1.77
C HIS A 706 1.10 19.90 -1.59
N THR A 707 1.35 21.04 -2.24
CA THR A 707 2.45 21.93 -1.86
C THR A 707 1.92 23.00 -0.90
N GLY A 708 1.82 22.64 0.38
CA GLY A 708 1.54 23.56 1.46
C GLY A 708 2.82 24.18 2.02
N ALA A 709 3.41 25.17 1.35
CA ALA A 709 4.36 26.07 1.98
C ALA A 709 3.56 27.14 2.74
N ILE A 710 3.46 26.99 4.05
CA ILE A 710 2.94 28.04 4.94
C ILE A 710 3.99 29.15 5.03
N THR A 711 3.87 30.19 4.21
CA THR A 711 4.52 31.48 4.45
C THR A 711 3.54 32.34 5.26
N ALA A 712 3.81 32.54 6.52
CA ALA A 712 3.07 33.49 7.36
C ALA A 712 3.33 34.93 6.89
N PRO A 713 2.30 35.77 6.74
CA PRO A 713 2.51 37.21 6.52
C PRO A 713 2.92 37.88 7.83
N ALA A 714 4.00 38.63 7.78
CA ALA A 714 4.41 39.51 8.86
C ALA A 714 3.41 40.69 8.99
N GLY A 715 2.56 40.59 9.99
CA GLY A 715 1.67 41.68 10.42
C GLY A 715 1.81 41.88 11.89
N ALA A 716 2.41 43.03 12.28
CA ALA A 716 2.59 43.47 13.67
C ALA A 716 1.23 43.72 14.33
N VAL A 717 0.93 42.99 15.39
CA VAL A 717 -0.11 43.36 16.38
C VAL A 717 0.53 43.44 17.76
N THR A 718 0.62 44.64 18.27
CA THR A 718 1.00 44.95 19.67
C THR A 718 -0.07 44.46 20.62
N ALA A 719 0.29 43.60 21.60
CA ALA A 719 -0.55 43.25 22.73
C ALA A 719 -0.01 43.86 24.01
N PRO A 720 -0.87 44.26 24.96
CA PRO A 720 -0.44 44.91 26.18
C PRO A 720 0.04 43.92 27.24
N ALA A 721 1.03 44.39 28.03
CA ALA A 721 1.65 43.69 29.15
C ALA A 721 0.66 43.46 30.31
N GLY A 722 0.56 42.21 30.75
CA GLY A 722 -0.05 41.81 32.01
C GLY A 722 0.85 40.80 32.71
N ALA A 723 1.48 41.22 33.80
CA ALA A 723 2.38 40.43 34.60
C ALA A 723 1.63 39.40 35.45
N VAL A 724 2.05 38.14 35.40
CA VAL A 724 1.79 37.15 36.44
C VAL A 724 3.10 36.47 36.81
N THR A 725 3.53 36.69 38.03
CA THR A 725 4.71 36.14 38.68
C THR A 725 4.52 34.66 39.03
N ALA A 726 5.46 33.82 38.68
CA ALA A 726 5.62 32.47 39.24
C ALA A 726 6.89 32.41 40.11
N PRO A 727 6.91 31.66 41.22
CA PRO A 727 8.07 31.62 42.13
C PRO A 727 9.13 30.64 41.66
N ALA A 728 10.39 31.08 41.78
CA ALA A 728 11.59 30.28 41.56
C ALA A 728 11.85 29.34 42.74
N GLY A 729 12.07 28.07 42.46
CA GLY A 729 12.68 27.12 43.38
C GLY A 729 13.97 26.59 42.78
N ALA A 730 15.10 27.09 43.27
CA ALA A 730 16.43 26.64 42.91
C ALA A 730 16.80 25.38 43.68
N VAL A 731 17.29 24.37 42.98
CA VAL A 731 18.12 23.30 43.60
C VAL A 731 19.46 23.28 42.87
N THR A 732 20.48 23.59 43.66
CA THR A 732 21.89 23.65 43.30
C THR A 732 22.49 22.27 43.23
N ALA A 733 23.29 22.01 42.18
CA ALA A 733 24.24 20.94 42.07
C ALA A 733 25.61 21.38 42.61
N PRO A 734 26.41 20.52 43.25
CA PRO A 734 27.81 20.81 43.52
C PRO A 734 28.71 20.19 42.42
N ALA A 735 29.74 20.99 42.11
CA ALA A 735 30.79 20.69 41.16
C ALA A 735 31.98 19.96 41.83
N GLY A 736 32.61 19.11 41.02
CA GLY A 736 34.05 18.98 40.81
C GLY A 736 34.93 18.32 41.87
N GLU A 737 35.66 17.32 41.41
CA GLU A 737 37.15 17.25 41.54
C GLU A 737 37.67 15.97 40.87
N GLU A 738 38.54 16.15 39.89
CA GLU A 738 39.62 15.22 39.42
C GLU A 738 40.93 15.78 40.02
N PRO A 739 42.10 15.10 39.91
CA PRO A 739 42.48 13.71 39.76
C PRO A 739 43.61 13.25 40.74
N GLY A 740 43.99 11.98 40.72
CA GLY A 740 45.20 11.52 41.39
C GLY A 740 45.61 10.09 40.99
N GLN A 741 46.73 9.99 40.27
CA GLN A 741 47.51 8.81 40.01
C GLN A 741 48.07 8.21 41.29
N GLU A 742 48.19 6.88 41.38
CA GLU A 742 49.45 6.15 41.60
C GLU A 742 49.28 4.72 42.09
N THR A 743 49.94 3.81 41.36
CA THR A 743 50.80 2.67 41.73
C THR A 743 50.27 1.44 42.49
N ASP A 744 50.51 0.32 41.76
CA ASP A 744 51.02 -0.99 42.15
C ASP A 744 50.91 -1.50 43.60
N LYS A 745 50.33 -2.68 43.73
CA LYS A 745 51.04 -3.91 44.18
C LYS A 745 50.16 -5.16 44.21
N GLU A 746 50.79 -6.22 43.67
CA GLU A 746 50.48 -7.65 43.87
C GLU A 746 50.13 -8.04 45.30
N THR A 747 49.25 -8.99 45.43
CA THR A 747 49.48 -10.31 46.06
C THR A 747 48.16 -11.07 46.26
N ASP A 748 48.02 -12.20 45.58
CA ASP A 748 47.93 -13.61 46.00
C ASP A 748 47.11 -13.95 47.27
N HIS A 749 46.18 -14.84 47.10
CA HIS A 749 45.72 -16.03 47.84
C HIS A 749 44.19 -16.24 47.74
N ALA A 750 43.73 -17.21 46.97
CA ALA A 750 43.44 -18.60 47.29
C ALA A 750 42.34 -18.86 48.38
N GLN A 751 41.32 -19.63 47.95
CA GLN A 751 40.43 -20.52 48.69
C GLN A 751 39.39 -19.98 49.68
N ALA A 752 38.14 -20.06 49.27
CA ALA A 752 37.15 -21.05 49.70
C ALA A 752 35.84 -20.86 48.91
#